data_b95d656ff767d45152486cececa09ef4
#
_entry.id   b95d656ff767d45152486cececa09ef4
#
_cell.length_a   1.000
_cell.length_b   1.000
_cell.length_c   1.000
_cell.angle_alpha   90.00
_cell.angle_beta   90.00
_cell.angle_gamma   90.00
#
_symmetry.space_group_name_H-M   'P 1'
#
loop_
_entity.id
_entity.type
_entity.pdbx_description
1 polymer ?
#
loop_
_entity_poly.entity_id
_entity_poly.type
_entity_poly.pdbx_seq_one_letter_code
_entity_poly.pdbx_strand_id
1 'polypeptide(L)'
;MTNFGVYAGINSFEFSHKHPIVLIGGMNGRGKTTFLEAILLSLYGANSTAYRESTYKTYGGYLRSRVNKSNRDLPTSIELKFVMNESSNNEYLVRREWDAISKKTEEKIAVWENGNYSDFLTQNWSMFIENILPSALARFFFFDGEKIAELAVDETSVQMKESIRSMLGISVLDVLKSDLSKILRRLAKSSKQQDGNNSIDSLLQEKETLEVELSDIDTRINQLRQVIEGQRAKIDELHQQYKIKGGDVIEQRQELIQQRSNLLAEIEQNQNALLECASGELPLLMVRDLIGEIKLQAEDEHNDLVMQEAIDVIETLLEEYGGAHPESLNQNAAFVEFVKNTTQSNAVESFYQISDHALFQLNSLLDTLLDQNKINTQQVLKQKYNLRKKFNEIESYLTLDINEKALADLFGAIRSEEEHLVKLEIDLSTLQQQRSTVNSSLISTNAEYSRAVEAYLHDAELLDDTERLTKYSNMALKIAEAYTVELQKRKTDILGTTITKCYKQLANKKNLIERIVMDPSTLDIIYLDSYDNEVSKTFLSAGEKQLMVIAILWALATCSKKKLPVIIDTPLSRLDSMHRTSLVKTYFPNASEQTIILSTDSEIDRNYYDVMKESVGDEFTLSYNEDKKCTTILKGYFINGN
;
A
#
# COMPACT_ATOMS: atom_id res chain seq x y z
N MET A 1 24.46 -25.63 5.05
CA MET A 1 23.36 -26.50 4.53
C MET A 1 23.97 -27.60 3.67
N THR A 2 23.61 -28.83 3.90
CA THR A 2 24.07 -29.97 3.10
C THR A 2 22.85 -30.70 2.54
N ASN A 3 22.75 -30.82 1.23
CA ASN A 3 21.63 -31.49 0.51
C ASN A 3 20.23 -31.03 0.91
N PHE A 4 20.02 -29.73 1.18
CA PHE A 4 18.79 -29.18 1.67
C PHE A 4 18.01 -28.41 0.58
N GLY A 5 16.80 -28.80 0.32
CA GLY A 5 15.93 -28.18 -0.69
C GLY A 5 16.54 -28.13 -2.08
N VAL A 6 16.78 -26.94 -2.60
CA VAL A 6 17.44 -26.74 -3.91
C VAL A 6 18.97 -26.75 -3.85
N TYR A 7 19.56 -26.81 -2.65
CA TYR A 7 21.00 -26.81 -2.44
C TYR A 7 21.54 -28.24 -2.40
N ALA A 8 22.29 -28.66 -3.42
CA ALA A 8 22.97 -29.95 -3.47
C ALA A 8 24.40 -29.83 -2.93
N GLY A 9 24.88 -30.87 -2.22
CA GLY A 9 26.18 -30.84 -1.57
C GLY A 9 26.27 -29.83 -0.43
N ILE A 10 27.47 -29.37 -0.13
CA ILE A 10 27.72 -28.41 0.97
C ILE A 10 27.63 -26.99 0.41
N ASN A 11 26.78 -26.19 1.04
CA ASN A 11 26.59 -24.77 0.71
C ASN A 11 26.65 -23.95 2.00
N SER A 12 27.48 -22.91 2.03
CA SER A 12 27.68 -22.04 3.19
C SER A 12 27.54 -20.56 2.85
N PHE A 13 26.94 -19.81 3.79
CA PHE A 13 26.94 -18.35 3.79
C PHE A 13 27.79 -17.90 4.99
N GLU A 14 28.76 -17.06 4.75
CA GLU A 14 29.63 -16.48 5.78
C GLU A 14 29.44 -14.98 5.78
N PHE A 15 29.05 -14.41 6.93
CA PHE A 15 28.78 -12.99 7.08
C PHE A 15 29.90 -12.31 7.84
N SER A 16 30.36 -11.16 7.32
CA SER A 16 31.54 -10.44 7.85
C SER A 16 31.21 -9.46 8.98
N HIS A 17 29.95 -9.13 9.21
CA HIS A 17 29.47 -8.13 10.19
C HIS A 17 30.11 -6.72 10.05
N LYS A 18 30.64 -6.37 8.88
CA LYS A 18 31.26 -5.05 8.65
C LYS A 18 30.23 -3.93 8.54
N HIS A 19 29.11 -4.23 7.91
CA HIS A 19 27.99 -3.32 7.70
C HIS A 19 26.68 -4.06 7.98
N PRO A 20 25.58 -3.34 8.29
CA PRO A 20 24.35 -3.98 8.77
C PRO A 20 23.60 -4.80 7.71
N ILE A 21 23.79 -4.52 6.42
CA ILE A 21 23.01 -5.16 5.37
C ILE A 21 23.77 -6.31 4.73
N VAL A 22 23.10 -7.46 4.61
CA VAL A 22 23.52 -8.60 3.79
C VAL A 22 22.54 -8.76 2.65
N LEU A 23 23.01 -8.72 1.41
CA LEU A 23 22.18 -8.92 0.22
C LEU A 23 22.35 -10.33 -0.32
N ILE A 24 21.22 -11.04 -0.48
CA ILE A 24 21.17 -12.35 -1.13
C ILE A 24 20.22 -12.23 -2.33
N GLY A 25 20.79 -12.10 -3.52
CA GLY A 25 20.07 -11.96 -4.76
C GLY A 25 19.78 -13.29 -5.43
N GLY A 26 18.61 -13.45 -6.01
CA GLY A 26 18.26 -14.62 -6.79
C GLY A 26 16.89 -14.52 -7.43
N MET A 27 16.74 -15.05 -8.64
CA MET A 27 15.42 -15.12 -9.27
C MET A 27 14.49 -16.07 -8.50
N ASN A 28 13.22 -16.08 -8.84
CA ASN A 28 12.24 -16.95 -8.20
C ASN A 28 12.60 -18.43 -8.35
N GLY A 29 12.37 -19.21 -7.30
CA GLY A 29 12.69 -20.64 -7.28
C GLY A 29 14.17 -20.99 -7.04
N ARG A 30 15.07 -20.00 -6.87
CA ARG A 30 16.51 -20.25 -6.69
C ARG A 30 16.96 -20.46 -5.24
N GLY A 31 16.03 -20.55 -4.28
CA GLY A 31 16.34 -20.97 -2.92
C GLY A 31 16.37 -19.85 -1.86
N LYS A 32 15.88 -18.65 -2.15
CA LYS A 32 15.73 -17.56 -1.17
C LYS A 32 14.91 -18.00 0.05
N THR A 33 13.68 -18.41 -0.19
CA THR A 33 12.77 -18.92 0.86
C THR A 33 13.32 -20.19 1.52
N THR A 34 14.04 -21.04 0.78
CA THR A 34 14.71 -22.23 1.33
C THR A 34 15.80 -21.86 2.34
N PHE A 35 16.52 -20.75 2.11
CA PHE A 35 17.49 -20.21 3.06
C PHE A 35 16.81 -19.77 4.37
N LEU A 36 15.71 -19.01 4.27
CA LEU A 36 14.91 -18.60 5.42
C LEU A 36 14.35 -19.80 6.20
N GLU A 37 13.79 -20.80 5.49
CA GLU A 37 13.32 -22.05 6.07
C GLU A 37 14.43 -22.79 6.82
N ALA A 38 15.66 -22.83 6.29
CA ALA A 38 16.79 -23.48 6.94
C ALA A 38 17.12 -22.83 8.30
N ILE A 39 17.07 -21.51 8.40
CA ILE A 39 17.29 -20.79 9.65
C ILE A 39 16.19 -21.10 10.66
N LEU A 40 14.93 -20.98 10.26
CA LEU A 40 13.79 -21.26 11.12
C LEU A 40 13.79 -22.73 11.61
N LEU A 41 14.13 -23.64 10.71
CA LEU A 41 14.22 -25.06 11.05
C LEU A 41 15.41 -25.33 12.00
N SER A 42 16.56 -24.70 11.79
CA SER A 42 17.73 -24.81 12.68
C SER A 42 17.39 -24.38 14.10
N LEU A 43 16.68 -23.26 14.26
CA LEU A 43 16.30 -22.72 15.56
C LEU A 43 15.22 -23.56 16.25
N TYR A 44 14.10 -23.83 15.57
CA TYR A 44 12.87 -24.32 16.20
C TYR A 44 12.53 -25.79 15.90
N GLY A 45 13.13 -26.41 14.89
CA GLY A 45 12.81 -27.79 14.50
C GLY A 45 11.32 -27.99 14.20
N ALA A 46 10.70 -28.94 14.88
CA ALA A 46 9.26 -29.23 14.74
C ALA A 46 8.33 -28.05 15.17
N ASN A 47 8.85 -27.08 15.93
CA ASN A 47 8.12 -25.88 16.33
C ASN A 47 8.27 -24.73 15.33
N SER A 48 9.04 -24.91 14.26
CA SER A 48 9.25 -23.87 13.24
C SER A 48 7.94 -23.50 12.53
N THR A 49 7.75 -22.21 12.24
CA THR A 49 6.63 -21.72 11.42
C THR A 49 6.66 -22.33 10.03
N ALA A 50 7.85 -22.59 9.47
CA ALA A 50 8.03 -23.25 8.18
C ALA A 50 7.37 -24.65 8.11
N TYR A 51 7.41 -25.42 9.19
CA TYR A 51 6.69 -26.69 9.26
C TYR A 51 5.21 -26.50 9.60
N ARG A 52 4.88 -25.66 10.62
CA ARG A 52 3.50 -25.48 11.11
C ARG A 52 2.56 -24.93 10.03
N GLU A 53 3.05 -24.07 9.15
CA GLU A 53 2.29 -23.51 8.03
C GLU A 53 2.31 -24.41 6.78
N SER A 54 3.08 -25.51 6.82
CA SER A 54 3.16 -26.44 5.70
C SER A 54 1.93 -27.35 5.61
N THR A 55 1.70 -27.93 4.45
CA THR A 55 0.61 -28.90 4.21
C THR A 55 0.92 -30.31 4.72
N TYR A 56 2.10 -30.52 5.31
CA TYR A 56 2.54 -31.85 5.76
C TYR A 56 1.95 -32.22 7.12
N LYS A 57 1.32 -33.39 7.19
CA LYS A 57 0.70 -33.90 8.44
C LYS A 57 1.72 -34.35 9.49
N THR A 58 2.94 -34.70 9.08
CA THR A 58 3.97 -35.21 10.00
C THR A 58 5.30 -34.50 9.76
N TYR A 59 6.01 -34.22 10.85
CA TYR A 59 7.31 -33.55 10.80
C TYR A 59 8.35 -34.33 9.99
N GLY A 60 8.42 -35.67 10.15
CA GLY A 60 9.30 -36.51 9.36
C GLY A 60 8.96 -36.51 7.85
N GLY A 61 7.67 -36.36 7.50
CA GLY A 61 7.23 -36.15 6.12
C GLY A 61 7.71 -34.81 5.55
N TYR A 62 7.63 -33.75 6.35
CA TYR A 62 8.16 -32.43 6.01
C TYR A 62 9.68 -32.48 5.78
N LEU A 63 10.44 -33.03 6.73
CA LEU A 63 11.91 -33.17 6.60
C LEU A 63 12.30 -33.92 5.33
N ARG A 64 11.61 -35.02 5.03
CA ARG A 64 11.83 -35.81 3.80
C ARG A 64 11.59 -34.99 2.52
N SER A 65 10.62 -34.08 2.54
CA SER A 65 10.33 -33.20 1.40
C SER A 65 11.43 -32.17 1.15
N ARG A 66 12.23 -31.87 2.20
CA ARG A 66 13.33 -30.90 2.14
C ARG A 66 14.67 -31.52 1.74
N VAL A 67 14.74 -32.80 1.50
CA VAL A 67 15.96 -33.47 0.97
C VAL A 67 16.13 -33.11 -0.51
N ASN A 68 17.34 -32.76 -0.92
CA ASN A 68 17.64 -32.43 -2.30
C ASN A 68 17.33 -33.62 -3.23
N LYS A 69 16.62 -33.36 -4.32
CA LYS A 69 16.13 -34.39 -5.22
C LYS A 69 17.24 -35.16 -5.99
N SER A 70 18.37 -34.51 -6.21
CA SER A 70 19.51 -35.07 -6.93
C SER A 70 20.40 -35.94 -6.03
N ASN A 71 20.33 -35.81 -4.71
CA ASN A 71 21.21 -36.51 -3.75
C ASN A 71 20.41 -37.15 -2.60
N ARG A 72 19.37 -37.90 -2.96
CA ARG A 72 18.44 -38.50 -1.96
C ARG A 72 19.08 -39.53 -1.06
N ASP A 73 20.16 -40.12 -1.50
CA ASP A 73 20.87 -41.20 -0.79
C ASP A 73 21.92 -40.64 0.21
N LEU A 74 22.11 -39.37 0.25
CA LEU A 74 23.04 -38.70 1.18
C LEU A 74 22.30 -38.04 2.33
N PRO A 75 22.88 -38.00 3.55
CA PRO A 75 22.29 -37.33 4.68
C PRO A 75 22.11 -35.84 4.40
N THR A 76 21.03 -35.29 4.92
CA THR A 76 20.72 -33.86 4.86
C THR A 76 21.02 -33.22 6.19
N SER A 77 21.73 -32.11 6.19
CA SER A 77 21.99 -31.35 7.41
C SER A 77 21.90 -29.86 7.21
N ILE A 78 21.49 -29.18 8.27
CA ILE A 78 21.54 -27.72 8.38
C ILE A 78 22.35 -27.35 9.63
N GLU A 79 23.23 -26.38 9.47
CA GLU A 79 24.04 -25.83 10.54
C GLU A 79 23.84 -24.33 10.58
N LEU A 80 23.60 -23.81 11.80
CA LEU A 80 23.48 -22.38 12.07
C LEU A 80 24.45 -22.01 13.16
N LYS A 81 25.37 -21.09 12.82
CA LYS A 81 26.33 -20.52 13.77
C LYS A 81 25.95 -19.06 14.02
N PHE A 82 25.83 -18.67 15.27
CA PHE A 82 25.52 -17.31 15.65
C PHE A 82 26.15 -16.94 17.00
N VAL A 83 26.30 -15.63 17.23
CA VAL A 83 26.87 -15.07 18.44
C VAL A 83 25.81 -14.26 19.17
N MET A 84 25.74 -14.43 20.48
CA MET A 84 24.87 -13.63 21.35
C MET A 84 25.70 -12.62 22.14
N ASN A 85 25.37 -11.33 21.98
CA ASN A 85 26.11 -10.21 22.58
C ASN A 85 25.51 -9.68 23.89
N GLU A 86 24.85 -10.52 24.73
CA GLU A 86 24.17 -9.98 25.92
C GLU A 86 25.11 -9.68 27.11
N SER A 87 26.00 -10.56 27.49
CA SER A 87 26.91 -10.35 28.65
C SER A 87 28.25 -11.03 28.45
N SER A 88 28.30 -12.04 27.64
CA SER A 88 29.47 -12.77 27.18
C SER A 88 29.20 -13.08 25.71
N ASN A 89 30.17 -12.77 24.83
CA ASN A 89 30.08 -13.12 23.41
C ASN A 89 30.05 -14.65 23.23
N ASN A 90 28.96 -15.28 23.61
CA ASN A 90 28.82 -16.73 23.48
C ASN A 90 28.46 -17.07 22.04
N GLU A 91 29.26 -17.95 21.48
CA GLU A 91 29.07 -18.50 20.14
C GLU A 91 28.31 -19.83 20.25
N TYR A 92 27.21 -19.95 19.51
CA TYR A 92 26.41 -21.16 19.42
C TYR A 92 26.45 -21.71 18.00
N LEU A 93 26.67 -23.04 17.88
CA LEU A 93 26.51 -23.79 16.66
C LEU A 93 25.43 -24.84 16.86
N VAL A 94 24.38 -24.79 16.06
CA VAL A 94 23.31 -25.79 16.06
C VAL A 94 23.33 -26.54 14.76
N ARG A 95 23.43 -27.87 14.85
CA ARG A 95 23.34 -28.77 13.70
C ARG A 95 22.13 -29.68 13.84
N ARG A 96 21.33 -29.75 12.79
CA ARG A 96 20.26 -30.71 12.64
C ARG A 96 20.53 -31.58 11.44
N GLU A 97 20.37 -32.88 11.61
CA GLU A 97 20.69 -33.87 10.57
C GLU A 97 19.59 -34.91 10.50
N TRP A 98 19.23 -35.33 9.32
CA TRP A 98 18.28 -36.41 9.08
C TRP A 98 18.59 -37.16 7.81
N ASP A 99 18.02 -38.37 7.73
CA ASP A 99 18.18 -39.27 6.62
C ASP A 99 16.82 -39.55 5.96
N ALA A 100 16.76 -39.51 4.63
CA ALA A 100 15.55 -39.78 3.85
C ALA A 100 15.34 -41.26 3.55
N ILE A 101 16.35 -42.10 3.71
CA ILE A 101 16.34 -43.51 3.33
C ILE A 101 15.49 -44.31 4.32
N SER A 102 15.49 -43.93 5.60
CA SER A 102 14.73 -44.59 6.65
C SER A 102 13.21 -44.47 6.44
N LYS A 103 12.45 -45.53 6.67
CA LYS A 103 10.96 -45.50 6.66
C LYS A 103 10.41 -44.47 7.65
N LYS A 104 11.12 -44.24 8.76
CA LYS A 104 10.81 -43.23 9.77
C LYS A 104 11.96 -42.22 9.80
N THR A 105 11.76 -41.05 9.21
CA THR A 105 12.77 -39.99 9.23
C THR A 105 12.81 -39.38 10.64
N GLU A 106 13.93 -39.56 11.31
CA GLU A 106 14.20 -39.01 12.63
C GLU A 106 15.29 -37.93 12.52
N GLU A 107 15.05 -36.79 13.18
CA GLU A 107 16.00 -35.69 13.25
C GLU A 107 16.97 -35.92 14.41
N LYS A 108 18.26 -35.68 14.16
CA LYS A 108 19.27 -35.61 15.19
C LYS A 108 19.70 -34.16 15.35
N ILE A 109 19.70 -33.67 16.59
CA ILE A 109 20.20 -32.33 16.94
C ILE A 109 21.52 -32.46 17.70
N ALA A 110 22.44 -31.54 17.45
CA ALA A 110 23.67 -31.39 18.22
C ALA A 110 23.99 -29.89 18.36
N VAL A 111 24.38 -29.48 19.55
CA VAL A 111 24.66 -28.08 19.90
C VAL A 111 26.04 -27.94 20.50
N TRP A 112 26.76 -26.93 20.03
CA TRP A 112 28.07 -26.52 20.59
C TRP A 112 27.95 -25.10 21.12
N GLU A 113 28.61 -24.87 22.26
CA GLU A 113 28.77 -23.55 22.88
C GLU A 113 30.27 -23.24 22.94
N ASN A 114 30.67 -22.12 22.35
CA ASN A 114 32.08 -21.68 22.27
C ASN A 114 33.01 -22.77 21.72
N GLY A 115 32.55 -23.51 20.72
CA GLY A 115 33.29 -24.60 20.07
C GLY A 115 33.23 -25.95 20.80
N ASN A 116 32.69 -26.03 22.03
CA ASN A 116 32.57 -27.25 22.79
C ASN A 116 31.16 -27.85 22.67
N TYR A 117 31.09 -29.17 22.48
CA TYR A 117 29.80 -29.87 22.46
C TYR A 117 29.11 -29.77 23.81
N SER A 118 27.85 -29.39 23.85
CA SER A 118 27.05 -29.26 25.07
C SER A 118 25.90 -30.26 25.02
N ASP A 119 26.00 -31.30 25.87
CA ASP A 119 24.95 -32.30 26.03
C ASP A 119 23.67 -31.68 26.63
N PHE A 120 23.83 -30.79 27.60
CA PHE A 120 22.73 -30.07 28.25
C PHE A 120 21.92 -29.24 27.23
N LEU A 121 22.60 -28.42 26.41
CA LEU A 121 21.94 -27.61 25.38
C LEU A 121 21.33 -28.47 24.27
N THR A 122 21.99 -29.57 23.92
CA THR A 122 21.48 -30.50 22.90
C THR A 122 20.14 -31.10 23.33
N GLN A 123 20.00 -31.49 24.59
CA GLN A 123 18.74 -32.06 25.12
C GLN A 123 17.67 -31.00 25.38
N ASN A 124 18.05 -29.77 25.72
CA ASN A 124 17.15 -28.70 26.15
C ASN A 124 17.07 -27.54 25.12
N TRP A 125 17.51 -27.75 23.90
CA TRP A 125 17.59 -26.70 22.89
C TRP A 125 16.27 -25.96 22.66
N SER A 126 15.18 -26.70 22.55
CA SER A 126 13.87 -26.09 22.32
C SER A 126 13.46 -25.11 23.41
N MET A 127 13.74 -25.45 24.68
CA MET A 127 13.45 -24.59 25.82
C MET A 127 14.41 -23.39 25.86
N PHE A 128 15.70 -23.62 25.55
CA PHE A 128 16.72 -22.59 25.52
C PHE A 128 16.41 -21.52 24.46
N ILE A 129 16.11 -21.93 23.22
CA ILE A 129 15.82 -20.99 22.14
C ILE A 129 14.49 -20.24 22.35
N GLU A 130 13.47 -20.90 22.90
CA GLU A 130 12.20 -20.24 23.24
C GLU A 130 12.37 -19.15 24.32
N ASN A 131 13.31 -19.30 25.24
CA ASN A 131 13.64 -18.26 26.23
C ASN A 131 14.40 -17.07 25.60
N ILE A 132 15.20 -17.31 24.57
CA ILE A 132 15.97 -16.27 23.88
C ILE A 132 15.13 -15.57 22.82
N LEU A 133 14.56 -16.35 21.93
CA LEU A 133 13.73 -15.91 20.81
C LEU A 133 12.49 -16.82 20.75
N PRO A 134 11.39 -16.44 21.42
CA PRO A 134 10.13 -17.18 21.33
C PRO A 134 9.70 -17.36 19.87
N SER A 135 9.25 -18.55 19.51
CA SER A 135 8.82 -18.86 18.14
C SER A 135 7.69 -17.96 17.65
N ALA A 136 6.84 -17.49 18.56
CA ALA A 136 5.82 -16.49 18.27
C ALA A 136 6.39 -15.16 17.78
N LEU A 137 7.59 -14.79 18.24
CA LEU A 137 8.29 -13.57 17.83
C LEU A 137 9.08 -13.73 16.54
N ALA A 138 9.40 -14.95 16.15
CA ALA A 138 10.21 -15.22 14.96
C ALA A 138 9.61 -14.58 13.70
N ARG A 139 8.29 -14.52 13.59
CA ARG A 139 7.57 -13.89 12.46
C ARG A 139 7.82 -12.40 12.31
N PHE A 140 8.24 -11.70 13.36
CA PHE A 140 8.53 -10.26 13.32
C PHE A 140 9.96 -9.96 12.87
N PHE A 141 10.83 -10.95 12.99
CA PHE A 141 12.24 -10.83 12.60
C PHE A 141 12.55 -11.58 11.31
N PHE A 142 11.82 -12.65 11.02
CA PHE A 142 12.01 -13.53 9.88
C PHE A 142 10.70 -13.61 9.10
N PHE A 143 10.51 -12.75 8.12
CA PHE A 143 9.23 -12.61 7.43
C PHE A 143 9.36 -12.52 5.92
N ASP A 144 8.28 -12.93 5.25
CA ASP A 144 8.07 -12.79 3.82
C ASP A 144 7.36 -11.47 3.55
N GLY A 145 7.95 -10.60 2.72
CA GLY A 145 7.37 -9.30 2.37
C GLY A 145 6.03 -9.40 1.65
N GLU A 146 5.76 -10.49 0.94
CA GLU A 146 4.45 -10.73 0.32
C GLU A 146 3.37 -11.01 1.37
N LYS A 147 3.72 -11.71 2.46
CA LYS A 147 2.81 -12.02 3.58
C LYS A 147 2.58 -10.84 4.52
N ILE A 148 3.43 -9.79 4.49
CA ILE A 148 3.19 -8.56 5.26
C ILE A 148 1.84 -7.93 4.90
N ALA A 149 1.43 -8.00 3.63
CA ALA A 149 0.14 -7.48 3.20
C ALA A 149 -1.04 -8.23 3.84
N GLU A 150 -0.90 -9.53 4.11
CA GLU A 150 -1.88 -10.35 4.85
C GLU A 150 -1.90 -9.96 6.33
N LEU A 151 -0.73 -9.75 6.94
CA LEU A 151 -0.61 -9.26 8.32
C LEU A 151 -1.20 -7.85 8.47
N ALA A 152 -1.17 -7.02 7.43
CA ALA A 152 -1.78 -5.68 7.43
C ALA A 152 -3.31 -5.71 7.56
N VAL A 153 -3.95 -6.80 7.14
CA VAL A 153 -5.39 -7.03 7.33
C VAL A 153 -5.65 -7.48 8.78
N ASP A 154 -4.71 -8.18 9.39
CA ASP A 154 -4.86 -8.92 10.66
C ASP A 154 -4.07 -8.31 11.84
N GLU A 155 -3.79 -6.99 11.77
CA GLU A 155 -3.02 -6.23 12.81
C GLU A 155 -3.54 -6.40 14.25
N THR A 156 -4.79 -6.84 14.41
CA THR A 156 -5.43 -7.08 15.70
C THR A 156 -5.57 -8.56 16.03
N SER A 157 -4.87 -9.44 15.32
CA SER A 157 -4.95 -10.89 15.57
C SER A 157 -4.52 -11.21 16.99
N VAL A 158 -5.19 -12.20 17.59
CA VAL A 158 -4.87 -12.71 18.93
C VAL A 158 -3.40 -13.09 19.02
N GLN A 159 -2.87 -13.70 17.97
CA GLN A 159 -1.47 -14.12 17.89
C GLN A 159 -0.51 -12.93 17.94
N MET A 160 -0.84 -11.81 17.30
CA MET A 160 -0.04 -10.60 17.34
C MET A 160 -0.06 -9.96 18.72
N LYS A 161 -1.24 -9.89 19.36
CA LYS A 161 -1.40 -9.37 20.72
C LYS A 161 -0.62 -10.22 21.74
N GLU A 162 -0.69 -11.54 21.65
CA GLU A 162 0.10 -12.45 22.49
C GLU A 162 1.61 -12.26 22.28
N SER A 163 2.03 -12.09 21.04
CA SER A 163 3.43 -11.82 20.72
C SER A 163 3.90 -10.49 21.27
N ILE A 164 3.09 -9.43 21.17
CA ILE A 164 3.35 -8.12 21.79
C ILE A 164 3.45 -8.26 23.31
N ARG A 165 2.53 -8.98 23.97
CA ARG A 165 2.57 -9.24 25.42
C ARG A 165 3.85 -9.95 25.83
N SER A 166 4.25 -10.98 25.09
CA SER A 166 5.50 -11.71 25.32
C SER A 166 6.71 -10.80 25.19
N MET A 167 6.75 -9.98 24.14
CA MET A 167 7.86 -9.08 23.86
C MET A 167 7.99 -7.93 24.86
N LEU A 168 6.86 -7.45 25.36
CA LEU A 168 6.82 -6.44 26.42
C LEU A 168 7.16 -7.02 27.81
N GLY A 169 7.33 -8.35 27.93
CA GLY A 169 7.64 -9.05 29.17
C GLY A 169 6.44 -9.20 30.11
N ILE A 170 5.22 -8.98 29.62
CA ILE A 170 3.99 -9.07 30.41
C ILE A 170 3.66 -10.53 30.70
N SER A 171 3.90 -11.43 29.74
CA SER A 171 3.64 -12.87 29.87
C SER A 171 4.34 -13.53 31.09
N VAL A 172 5.52 -13.04 31.45
CA VAL A 172 6.25 -13.55 32.65
C VAL A 172 5.50 -13.22 33.92
N LEU A 173 4.89 -12.05 34.02
CA LEU A 173 4.07 -11.64 35.14
C LEU A 173 2.76 -12.43 35.21
N ASP A 174 2.17 -12.78 34.07
CA ASP A 174 0.97 -13.61 34.02
C ASP A 174 1.25 -15.04 34.51
N VAL A 175 2.40 -15.62 34.16
CA VAL A 175 2.85 -16.91 34.71
C VAL A 175 3.08 -16.82 36.23
N LEU A 176 3.76 -15.76 36.70
CA LEU A 176 4.00 -15.54 38.11
C LEU A 176 2.68 -15.44 38.89
N LYS A 177 1.69 -14.68 38.40
CA LYS A 177 0.36 -14.56 39.00
C LYS A 177 -0.36 -15.93 39.07
N SER A 178 -0.30 -16.69 37.97
CA SER A 178 -0.86 -18.05 37.94
C SER A 178 -0.23 -18.98 38.99
N ASP A 179 1.10 -18.93 39.11
CA ASP A 179 1.80 -19.79 40.06
C ASP A 179 1.56 -19.38 41.52
N LEU A 180 1.52 -18.07 41.82
CA LEU A 180 1.12 -17.56 43.13
C LEU A 180 -0.31 -17.96 43.47
N SER A 181 -1.25 -17.88 42.55
CA SER A 181 -2.63 -18.31 42.71
C SER A 181 -2.72 -19.83 43.02
N LYS A 182 -1.93 -20.66 42.33
CA LYS A 182 -1.85 -22.10 42.61
C LYS A 182 -1.30 -22.38 44.01
N ILE A 183 -0.30 -21.64 44.47
CA ILE A 183 0.26 -21.75 45.81
C ILE A 183 -0.80 -21.39 46.83
N LEU A 184 -1.51 -20.26 46.65
CA LEU A 184 -2.59 -19.85 47.54
C LEU A 184 -3.70 -20.88 47.63
N ARG A 185 -4.12 -21.49 46.52
CA ARG A 185 -5.10 -22.59 46.51
C ARG A 185 -4.63 -23.83 47.30
N ARG A 186 -3.34 -24.17 47.22
CA ARG A 186 -2.78 -25.29 48.02
C ARG A 186 -2.76 -24.97 49.51
N LEU A 187 -2.41 -23.74 49.89
CA LEU A 187 -2.38 -23.29 51.28
C LEU A 187 -3.79 -23.21 51.85
N ALA A 188 -4.77 -22.68 51.12
CA ALA A 188 -6.18 -22.65 51.55
C ALA A 188 -6.76 -24.04 51.79
N LYS A 189 -6.39 -25.06 51.00
CA LYS A 189 -6.82 -26.45 51.21
C LYS A 189 -6.18 -27.09 52.43
N SER A 190 -5.07 -26.59 52.95
CA SER A 190 -4.37 -27.14 54.12
C SER A 190 -4.82 -26.52 55.46
N SER A 191 -5.48 -25.35 55.46
CA SER A 191 -5.99 -24.68 56.65
C SER A 191 -7.41 -25.16 57.01
N LYS A 192 -7.58 -25.71 58.20
CA LYS A 192 -8.83 -26.35 58.69
C LYS A 192 -9.77 -25.37 59.42
N GLN A 193 -9.89 -24.10 59.06
CA GLN A 193 -10.86 -23.22 59.74
C GLN A 193 -12.09 -22.98 58.85
N GLN A 194 -13.28 -23.36 59.35
CA GLN A 194 -14.48 -23.61 58.55
C GLN A 194 -15.41 -22.41 58.32
N ASP A 195 -15.29 -21.27 58.99
CA ASP A 195 -16.31 -20.22 58.93
C ASP A 195 -15.93 -18.97 58.13
N GLY A 196 -14.64 -18.65 57.95
CA GLY A 196 -14.18 -17.58 57.09
C GLY A 196 -13.95 -17.99 55.63
N ASN A 197 -13.77 -19.29 55.40
CA ASN A 197 -13.46 -19.85 54.07
C ASN A 197 -14.63 -19.86 53.09
N ASN A 198 -15.89 -20.00 53.57
CA ASN A 198 -17.05 -20.12 52.66
C ASN A 198 -17.31 -18.87 51.82
N SER A 199 -17.04 -17.67 52.35
CA SER A 199 -17.22 -16.43 51.63
C SER A 199 -16.08 -16.17 50.62
N ILE A 200 -14.85 -16.48 50.99
CA ILE A 200 -13.66 -16.35 50.12
C ILE A 200 -13.70 -17.39 49.01
N ASP A 201 -14.08 -18.63 49.30
CA ASP A 201 -14.23 -19.69 48.31
C ASP A 201 -15.37 -19.40 47.32
N SER A 202 -16.49 -18.81 47.78
CA SER A 202 -17.59 -18.38 46.87
C SER A 202 -17.16 -17.26 45.93
N LEU A 203 -16.46 -16.24 46.42
CA LEU A 203 -15.93 -15.16 45.60
C LEU A 203 -14.85 -15.65 44.61
N LEU A 204 -14.03 -16.60 45.02
CA LEU A 204 -13.05 -17.23 44.13
C LEU A 204 -13.74 -18.01 43.01
N GLN A 205 -14.79 -18.79 43.36
CA GLN A 205 -15.56 -19.57 42.39
C GLN A 205 -16.29 -18.63 41.40
N GLU A 206 -16.86 -17.53 41.90
CA GLU A 206 -17.49 -16.50 41.05
C GLU A 206 -16.47 -15.85 40.12
N LYS A 207 -15.29 -15.50 40.62
CA LYS A 207 -14.18 -14.98 39.79
C LYS A 207 -13.79 -15.99 38.69
N GLU A 208 -13.62 -17.28 39.03
CA GLU A 208 -13.29 -18.33 38.05
C GLU A 208 -14.37 -18.50 37.00
N THR A 209 -15.65 -18.40 37.38
CA THR A 209 -16.77 -18.47 36.43
C THR A 209 -16.76 -17.26 35.47
N LEU A 210 -16.52 -16.06 35.97
CA LEU A 210 -16.43 -14.84 35.16
C LEU A 210 -15.20 -14.85 34.22
N GLU A 211 -14.06 -15.40 34.66
CA GLU A 211 -12.86 -15.59 33.83
C GLU A 211 -13.15 -16.56 32.67
N VAL A 212 -13.85 -17.68 32.95
CA VAL A 212 -14.25 -18.63 31.89
C VAL A 212 -15.25 -18.00 30.93
N GLU A 213 -16.24 -17.26 31.44
CA GLU A 213 -17.24 -16.56 30.62
C GLU A 213 -16.57 -15.51 29.73
N LEU A 214 -15.62 -14.74 30.27
CA LEU A 214 -14.85 -13.76 29.48
C LEU A 214 -14.07 -14.45 28.37
N SER A 215 -13.42 -15.57 28.66
CA SER A 215 -12.68 -16.36 27.67
C SER A 215 -13.59 -16.92 26.59
N ASP A 216 -14.79 -17.36 26.95
CA ASP A 216 -15.79 -17.84 25.99
C ASP A 216 -16.29 -16.72 25.08
N ILE A 217 -16.57 -15.55 25.65
CA ILE A 217 -16.96 -14.36 24.87
C ILE A 217 -15.83 -13.94 23.93
N ASP A 218 -14.58 -13.92 24.38
CA ASP A 218 -13.41 -13.60 23.56
C ASP A 218 -13.25 -14.59 22.39
N THR A 219 -13.49 -15.86 22.65
CA THR A 219 -13.47 -16.91 21.62
C THR A 219 -14.57 -16.67 20.57
N ARG A 220 -15.78 -16.34 21.01
CA ARG A 220 -16.91 -16.03 20.10
C ARG A 220 -16.66 -14.75 19.28
N ILE A 221 -16.12 -13.71 19.91
CA ILE A 221 -15.73 -12.46 19.22
C ILE A 221 -14.71 -12.77 18.11
N ASN A 222 -13.71 -13.61 18.39
CA ASN A 222 -12.71 -13.97 17.39
C ASN A 222 -13.29 -14.81 16.24
N GLN A 223 -14.16 -15.77 16.55
CA GLN A 223 -14.86 -16.55 15.53
C GLN A 223 -15.75 -15.65 14.65
N LEU A 224 -16.49 -14.73 15.27
CA LEU A 224 -17.38 -13.82 14.56
C LEU A 224 -16.59 -12.83 13.67
N ARG A 225 -15.43 -12.35 14.14
CA ARG A 225 -14.52 -11.53 13.31
C ARG A 225 -14.06 -12.28 12.07
N GLN A 226 -13.67 -13.55 12.19
CA GLN A 226 -13.29 -14.37 11.02
C GLN A 226 -14.45 -14.55 10.03
N VAL A 227 -15.66 -14.75 10.54
CA VAL A 227 -16.86 -14.84 9.71
C VAL A 227 -17.12 -13.52 8.98
N ILE A 228 -16.98 -12.38 9.67
CA ILE A 228 -17.12 -11.03 9.09
C ILE A 228 -16.09 -10.80 7.99
N GLU A 229 -14.84 -11.19 8.19
CA GLU A 229 -13.80 -11.08 7.16
C GLU A 229 -14.09 -11.95 5.92
N GLY A 230 -14.51 -13.20 6.16
CA GLY A 230 -14.96 -14.07 5.08
C GLY A 230 -16.15 -13.49 4.31
N GLN A 231 -17.07 -12.86 5.03
CA GLN A 231 -18.25 -12.21 4.44
C GLN A 231 -17.86 -10.97 3.61
N ARG A 232 -16.94 -10.15 4.10
CA ARG A 232 -16.39 -9.00 3.36
C ARG A 232 -15.68 -9.43 2.09
N ALA A 233 -14.83 -10.46 2.18
CA ALA A 233 -14.15 -11.00 1.01
C ALA A 233 -15.14 -11.50 -0.07
N LYS A 234 -16.25 -12.13 0.36
CA LYS A 234 -17.32 -12.58 -0.53
C LYS A 234 -18.04 -11.41 -1.19
N ILE A 235 -18.32 -10.34 -0.45
CA ILE A 235 -18.91 -9.12 -0.98
C ILE A 235 -17.98 -8.47 -2.00
N ASP A 236 -16.68 -8.38 -1.70
CA ASP A 236 -15.68 -7.84 -2.62
C ASP A 236 -15.58 -8.66 -3.91
N GLU A 237 -15.64 -9.98 -3.82
CA GLU A 237 -15.67 -10.87 -4.98
C GLU A 237 -16.91 -10.61 -5.84
N LEU A 238 -18.11 -10.48 -5.22
CA LEU A 238 -19.35 -10.18 -5.92
C LEU A 238 -19.29 -8.79 -6.57
N HIS A 239 -18.72 -7.78 -5.92
CA HIS A 239 -18.49 -6.46 -6.51
C HIS A 239 -17.53 -6.51 -7.70
N GLN A 240 -16.48 -7.30 -7.63
CA GLN A 240 -15.59 -7.50 -8.78
C GLN A 240 -16.31 -8.20 -9.94
N GLN A 241 -17.11 -9.22 -9.65
CA GLN A 241 -17.92 -9.89 -10.67
C GLN A 241 -18.95 -8.94 -11.30
N TYR A 242 -19.59 -8.07 -10.49
CA TYR A 242 -20.51 -7.04 -10.94
C TYR A 242 -19.82 -6.05 -11.89
N LYS A 243 -18.61 -5.58 -11.53
CA LYS A 243 -17.78 -4.70 -12.38
C LYS A 243 -17.38 -5.37 -13.70
N ILE A 244 -16.87 -6.60 -13.64
CA ILE A 244 -16.45 -7.37 -14.83
C ILE A 244 -17.63 -7.58 -15.80
N LYS A 245 -18.85 -7.77 -15.28
CA LYS A 245 -20.06 -7.94 -16.09
C LYS A 245 -20.68 -6.63 -16.57
N GLY A 246 -20.02 -5.50 -16.34
CA GLY A 246 -20.44 -4.18 -16.83
C GLY A 246 -21.38 -3.42 -15.89
N GLY A 247 -21.36 -3.72 -14.60
CA GLY A 247 -22.16 -3.03 -13.59
C GLY A 247 -21.89 -1.52 -13.55
N ASP A 248 -20.62 -1.12 -13.65
CA ASP A 248 -20.21 0.29 -13.72
C ASP A 248 -20.82 1.00 -14.94
N VAL A 249 -21.05 0.27 -16.04
CA VAL A 249 -21.68 0.83 -17.25
C VAL A 249 -23.17 1.05 -17.05
N ILE A 250 -23.86 0.20 -16.28
CA ILE A 250 -25.28 0.41 -15.96
C ILE A 250 -25.47 1.62 -15.05
N GLU A 251 -24.66 1.78 -14.02
CA GLU A 251 -24.72 2.95 -13.13
C GLU A 251 -24.49 4.25 -13.89
N GLN A 252 -23.57 4.24 -14.83
CA GLN A 252 -23.25 5.39 -15.68
C GLN A 252 -24.16 5.51 -16.92
N ARG A 253 -24.96 4.49 -17.23
CA ARG A 253 -25.74 4.43 -18.49
C ARG A 253 -26.68 5.63 -18.65
N GLN A 254 -27.32 6.05 -17.59
CA GLN A 254 -28.27 7.18 -17.63
C GLN A 254 -27.51 8.49 -17.90
N GLU A 255 -26.33 8.65 -17.31
CA GLU A 255 -25.46 9.78 -17.57
C GLU A 255 -24.90 9.75 -19.00
N LEU A 256 -24.48 8.57 -19.48
CA LEU A 256 -24.02 8.38 -20.85
C LEU A 256 -25.12 8.64 -21.89
N ILE A 257 -26.37 8.27 -21.61
CA ILE A 257 -27.52 8.59 -22.46
C ILE A 257 -27.73 10.10 -22.53
N GLN A 258 -27.63 10.80 -21.39
CA GLN A 258 -27.75 12.25 -21.35
C GLN A 258 -26.58 12.93 -22.11
N GLN A 259 -25.35 12.46 -21.90
CA GLN A 259 -24.18 12.95 -22.63
C GLN A 259 -24.30 12.72 -24.13
N ARG A 260 -24.80 11.55 -24.56
CA ARG A 260 -25.09 11.25 -25.97
C ARG A 260 -26.10 12.23 -26.56
N SER A 261 -27.19 12.53 -25.83
CA SER A 261 -28.21 13.47 -26.26
C SER A 261 -27.65 14.88 -26.44
N ASN A 262 -26.82 15.34 -25.50
CA ASN A 262 -26.17 16.63 -25.57
C ASN A 262 -25.19 16.71 -26.77
N LEU A 263 -24.38 15.66 -26.98
CA LEU A 263 -23.48 15.59 -28.12
C LEU A 263 -24.21 15.58 -29.46
N LEU A 264 -25.38 14.93 -29.56
CA LEU A 264 -26.19 14.99 -30.78
C LEU A 264 -26.65 16.41 -31.07
N ALA A 265 -27.12 17.15 -30.05
CA ALA A 265 -27.52 18.55 -30.20
C ALA A 265 -26.34 19.43 -30.61
N GLU A 266 -25.16 19.22 -30.01
CA GLU A 266 -23.93 19.94 -30.42
C GLU A 266 -23.48 19.61 -31.86
N ILE A 267 -23.60 18.34 -32.27
CA ILE A 267 -23.29 17.92 -33.66
C ILE A 267 -24.25 18.59 -34.64
N GLU A 268 -25.55 18.65 -34.33
CA GLU A 268 -26.56 19.29 -35.14
C GLU A 268 -26.32 20.81 -35.25
N GLN A 269 -26.02 21.47 -34.12
CA GLN A 269 -25.66 22.89 -34.11
C GLN A 269 -24.41 23.16 -34.95
N ASN A 270 -23.38 22.32 -34.80
CA ASN A 270 -22.14 22.42 -35.56
C ASN A 270 -22.39 22.16 -37.08
N GLN A 271 -23.33 21.26 -37.41
CA GLN A 271 -23.73 21.00 -38.78
C GLN A 271 -24.46 22.20 -39.40
N ASN A 272 -25.31 22.86 -38.63
CA ASN A 272 -25.99 24.09 -39.08
C ASN A 272 -24.98 25.22 -39.29
N ALA A 273 -23.99 25.39 -38.41
CA ALA A 273 -22.90 26.34 -38.57
C ALA A 273 -22.09 26.08 -39.88
N LEU A 274 -21.83 24.80 -40.21
CA LEU A 274 -21.20 24.43 -41.47
C LEU A 274 -22.06 24.78 -42.70
N LEU A 275 -23.39 24.60 -42.61
CA LEU A 275 -24.32 24.97 -43.68
C LEU A 275 -24.35 26.50 -43.87
N GLU A 276 -24.34 27.27 -42.76
CA GLU A 276 -24.21 28.74 -42.85
C GLU A 276 -22.91 29.17 -43.52
N CYS A 277 -21.77 28.58 -43.14
CA CYS A 277 -20.51 28.84 -43.82
C CYS A 277 -20.57 28.47 -45.30
N ALA A 278 -21.18 27.36 -45.67
CA ALA A 278 -21.28 26.91 -47.06
C ALA A 278 -22.28 27.74 -47.92
N SER A 279 -23.31 28.32 -47.27
CA SER A 279 -24.26 29.20 -47.94
C SER A 279 -23.81 30.67 -48.00
N GLY A 280 -22.82 31.03 -47.22
CA GLY A 280 -22.20 32.36 -47.19
C GLY A 280 -21.07 32.52 -48.18
N GLU A 281 -20.01 33.22 -47.79
CA GLU A 281 -18.89 33.62 -48.68
C GLU A 281 -17.89 32.48 -48.93
N LEU A 282 -17.98 31.35 -48.21
CA LEU A 282 -17.02 30.26 -48.35
C LEU A 282 -16.86 29.74 -49.80
N PRO A 283 -17.90 29.57 -50.63
CA PRO A 283 -17.78 29.13 -52.00
C PRO A 283 -16.95 30.09 -52.87
N LEU A 284 -16.90 31.39 -52.50
CA LEU A 284 -16.13 32.39 -53.21
C LEU A 284 -14.61 32.15 -53.14
N LEU A 285 -14.15 31.36 -52.16
CA LEU A 285 -12.76 30.90 -52.08
C LEU A 285 -12.33 30.10 -53.32
N MET A 286 -13.26 29.40 -53.98
CA MET A 286 -12.94 28.63 -55.21
C MET A 286 -12.65 29.53 -56.41
N VAL A 287 -13.14 30.74 -56.38
CA VAL A 287 -12.96 31.74 -57.45
C VAL A 287 -12.19 32.97 -56.98
N ARG A 288 -11.43 32.79 -55.84
CA ARG A 288 -10.67 33.89 -55.22
C ARG A 288 -9.73 34.60 -56.19
N ASP A 289 -9.05 33.86 -57.08
CA ASP A 289 -8.10 34.40 -58.02
C ASP A 289 -8.84 35.28 -59.07
N LEU A 290 -10.01 34.82 -59.56
CA LEU A 290 -10.85 35.58 -60.47
C LEU A 290 -11.39 36.87 -59.83
N ILE A 291 -11.84 36.77 -58.54
CA ILE A 291 -12.29 37.95 -57.80
C ILE A 291 -11.12 38.90 -57.54
N GLY A 292 -9.89 38.40 -57.38
CA GLY A 292 -8.66 39.19 -57.28
C GLY A 292 -8.35 39.94 -58.56
N GLU A 293 -8.53 39.30 -59.75
CA GLU A 293 -8.38 39.94 -61.03
C GLU A 293 -9.43 41.05 -61.24
N ILE A 294 -10.70 40.78 -60.83
CA ILE A 294 -11.77 41.80 -60.88
C ILE A 294 -11.43 42.97 -59.96
N LYS A 295 -10.87 42.73 -58.76
CA LYS A 295 -10.44 43.78 -57.83
C LYS A 295 -9.38 44.68 -58.47
N LEU A 296 -8.34 44.09 -59.04
CA LEU A 296 -7.27 44.85 -59.69
C LEU A 296 -7.80 45.71 -60.82
N GLN A 297 -8.63 45.14 -61.70
CA GLN A 297 -9.26 45.87 -62.76
C GLN A 297 -10.17 46.98 -62.24
N ALA A 298 -10.96 46.74 -61.21
CA ALA A 298 -11.86 47.73 -60.61
C ALA A 298 -11.10 48.87 -59.90
N GLU A 299 -9.97 48.57 -59.28
CA GLU A 299 -9.08 49.59 -58.70
C GLU A 299 -8.45 50.47 -59.73
N ASP A 300 -8.02 49.88 -60.85
CA ASP A 300 -7.46 50.64 -61.97
C ASP A 300 -8.53 51.56 -62.66
N GLU A 301 -9.75 51.06 -62.88
CA GLU A 301 -10.89 51.84 -63.37
C GLU A 301 -11.28 52.96 -62.38
N HIS A 302 -11.29 52.68 -61.09
CA HIS A 302 -11.59 53.70 -60.08
C HIS A 302 -10.53 54.78 -60.02
N ASN A 303 -9.25 54.42 -60.08
CA ASN A 303 -8.13 55.38 -60.10
C ASN A 303 -8.20 56.28 -61.32
N ASP A 304 -8.57 55.70 -62.48
CA ASP A 304 -8.76 56.48 -63.71
C ASP A 304 -9.94 57.44 -63.58
N LEU A 305 -11.07 57.03 -63.03
CA LEU A 305 -12.23 57.89 -62.75
C LEU A 305 -11.85 59.05 -61.82
N VAL A 306 -11.20 58.78 -60.71
CA VAL A 306 -10.74 59.79 -59.73
C VAL A 306 -9.77 60.76 -60.40
N MET A 307 -8.89 60.24 -61.30
CA MET A 307 -7.96 61.09 -62.06
C MET A 307 -8.69 61.97 -63.04
N GLN A 308 -9.72 61.47 -63.75
CA GLN A 308 -10.56 62.27 -64.65
C GLN A 308 -11.31 63.36 -63.91
N GLU A 309 -11.96 63.02 -62.77
CA GLU A 309 -12.65 64.02 -61.94
C GLU A 309 -11.67 65.08 -61.41
N ALA A 310 -10.46 64.67 -60.99
CA ALA A 310 -9.43 65.63 -60.57
C ALA A 310 -8.99 66.56 -61.67
N ILE A 311 -8.89 66.04 -62.92
CA ILE A 311 -8.58 66.86 -64.08
C ILE A 311 -9.70 67.85 -64.37
N ASP A 312 -10.97 67.44 -64.33
CA ASP A 312 -12.11 68.31 -64.54
C ASP A 312 -12.18 69.45 -63.52
N VAL A 313 -11.89 69.11 -62.25
CA VAL A 313 -11.79 70.11 -61.16
C VAL A 313 -10.63 71.07 -61.39
N ILE A 314 -9.46 70.57 -61.83
CA ILE A 314 -8.30 71.39 -62.14
C ILE A 314 -8.64 72.32 -63.36
N GLU A 315 -9.30 71.78 -64.37
CA GLU A 315 -9.73 72.57 -65.54
C GLU A 315 -10.66 73.73 -65.13
N THR A 316 -11.66 73.42 -64.28
CA THR A 316 -12.60 74.42 -63.75
C THR A 316 -11.87 75.52 -62.93
N LEU A 317 -10.96 75.08 -62.03
CA LEU A 317 -10.17 76.03 -61.22
C LEU A 317 -9.21 76.88 -62.10
N LEU A 318 -8.64 76.36 -63.17
CA LEU A 318 -7.76 77.09 -64.07
C LEU A 318 -8.53 78.02 -65.02
N GLU A 319 -9.77 77.69 -65.36
CA GLU A 319 -10.69 78.59 -66.06
C GLU A 319 -11.06 79.79 -65.15
N GLU A 320 -11.41 79.55 -63.88
CA GLU A 320 -11.68 80.60 -62.91
C GLU A 320 -10.44 81.54 -62.73
N TYR A 321 -9.24 80.92 -62.57
CA TYR A 321 -7.98 81.66 -62.43
C TYR A 321 -7.67 82.47 -63.68
N GLY A 322 -7.89 81.93 -64.87
CA GLY A 322 -7.72 82.63 -66.18
C GLY A 322 -8.64 83.82 -66.35
N GLY A 323 -9.89 83.75 -65.82
CA GLY A 323 -10.82 84.88 -65.80
C GLY A 323 -10.33 86.05 -64.93
N ALA A 324 -9.58 85.74 -63.83
CA ALA A 324 -8.97 86.77 -62.98
C ALA A 324 -7.61 87.26 -63.47
N HIS A 325 -6.89 86.50 -64.31
CA HIS A 325 -5.55 86.80 -64.77
C HIS A 325 -5.44 86.50 -66.32
N PRO A 326 -5.90 87.41 -67.20
CA PRO A 326 -5.96 87.16 -68.64
C PRO A 326 -4.62 86.89 -69.30
N GLU A 327 -3.49 87.28 -68.72
CA GLU A 327 -2.14 87.08 -69.25
C GLU A 327 -1.66 85.62 -69.14
N SER A 328 -2.33 84.76 -68.38
CA SER A 328 -1.97 83.37 -68.15
C SER A 328 -2.77 82.37 -69.00
N LEU A 329 -3.76 82.79 -69.76
CA LEU A 329 -4.71 81.92 -70.47
C LEU A 329 -4.06 80.89 -71.40
N ASN A 330 -3.02 81.25 -72.13
CA ASN A 330 -2.33 80.36 -73.05
C ASN A 330 -1.46 79.31 -72.30
N GLN A 331 -0.91 79.69 -71.18
CA GLN A 331 -0.09 78.75 -70.37
C GLN A 331 -0.98 77.76 -69.63
N ASN A 332 -2.14 78.17 -69.10
CA ASN A 332 -3.13 77.35 -68.48
C ASN A 332 -3.71 76.30 -69.42
N ALA A 333 -4.05 76.69 -70.66
CA ALA A 333 -4.55 75.76 -71.67
C ALA A 333 -3.50 74.72 -72.07
N ALA A 334 -2.24 75.09 -72.21
CA ALA A 334 -1.14 74.19 -72.52
C ALA A 334 -0.86 73.19 -71.35
N PHE A 335 -1.04 73.62 -70.09
CA PHE A 335 -0.90 72.75 -68.93
C PHE A 335 -2.02 71.72 -68.87
N VAL A 336 -3.28 72.12 -69.08
CA VAL A 336 -4.43 71.19 -69.11
C VAL A 336 -4.27 70.19 -70.27
N GLU A 337 -3.85 70.65 -71.43
CA GLU A 337 -3.63 69.78 -72.58
C GLU A 337 -2.48 68.77 -72.30
N PHE A 338 -1.41 69.21 -71.69
CA PHE A 338 -0.32 68.33 -71.26
C PHE A 338 -0.79 67.25 -70.25
N VAL A 339 -1.55 67.63 -69.21
CA VAL A 339 -2.10 66.73 -68.24
C VAL A 339 -3.06 65.74 -68.89
N LYS A 340 -3.98 66.22 -69.74
CA LYS A 340 -4.92 65.34 -70.47
C LYS A 340 -4.20 64.34 -71.37
N ASN A 341 -3.20 64.79 -72.13
CA ASN A 341 -2.44 63.92 -73.03
C ASN A 341 -1.60 62.88 -72.28
N THR A 342 -1.09 63.24 -71.09
CA THR A 342 -0.30 62.34 -70.26
C THR A 342 -1.20 61.25 -69.57
N THR A 343 -2.41 61.61 -69.23
CA THR A 343 -3.39 60.69 -68.67
C THR A 343 -4.12 59.86 -69.71
N GLN A 344 -4.46 60.42 -70.84
CA GLN A 344 -5.14 59.66 -71.91
C GLN A 344 -4.27 58.53 -72.51
N SER A 345 -2.93 58.60 -72.39
CA SER A 345 -2.05 57.51 -72.83
C SER A 345 -2.12 56.24 -71.98
N ASN A 346 -2.71 56.32 -70.81
CA ASN A 346 -2.83 55.21 -69.87
C ASN A 346 -4.30 54.85 -69.53
N ALA A 347 -5.27 55.31 -70.33
CA ALA A 347 -6.69 55.05 -70.06
C ALA A 347 -6.98 53.54 -70.11
N VAL A 348 -7.47 53.01 -68.98
CA VAL A 348 -7.90 51.64 -68.87
C VAL A 348 -9.31 51.48 -69.42
N GLU A 349 -9.55 50.41 -70.21
CA GLU A 349 -10.91 50.13 -70.68
C GLU A 349 -11.81 49.87 -69.51
N SER A 350 -12.86 50.65 -69.34
CA SER A 350 -13.82 50.53 -68.24
C SER A 350 -14.84 49.41 -68.52
N PHE A 351 -14.73 48.29 -67.79
CA PHE A 351 -15.60 47.13 -67.94
C PHE A 351 -16.64 47.04 -66.83
N TYR A 352 -16.26 47.39 -65.59
CA TYR A 352 -17.08 47.06 -64.37
C TYR A 352 -17.82 48.27 -63.80
N GLN A 353 -17.24 49.49 -63.85
CA GLN A 353 -17.78 50.74 -63.29
C GLN A 353 -18.31 50.54 -61.84
N ILE A 354 -17.51 49.95 -60.97
CA ILE A 354 -17.90 49.60 -59.61
C ILE A 354 -17.91 50.89 -58.79
N SER A 355 -18.96 51.07 -57.95
CA SER A 355 -19.02 52.18 -57.01
C SER A 355 -18.01 52.01 -55.89
N ASP A 356 -17.59 53.11 -55.22
CA ASP A 356 -16.65 53.10 -54.07
C ASP A 356 -17.08 52.18 -52.98
N HIS A 357 -18.39 52.13 -52.72
CA HIS A 357 -18.96 51.20 -51.71
C HIS A 357 -18.77 49.74 -52.12
N ALA A 358 -18.99 49.38 -53.36
CA ALA A 358 -18.81 48.03 -53.85
C ALA A 358 -17.32 47.63 -53.92
N LEU A 359 -16.41 48.57 -54.25
CA LEU A 359 -14.98 48.36 -54.20
C LEU A 359 -14.48 48.14 -52.78
N PHE A 360 -14.99 48.94 -51.84
CA PHE A 360 -14.70 48.72 -50.42
C PHE A 360 -15.18 47.32 -49.90
N GLN A 361 -16.39 46.90 -50.29
CA GLN A 361 -16.89 45.56 -49.98
C GLN A 361 -16.03 44.47 -50.60
N LEU A 362 -15.58 44.64 -51.85
CA LEU A 362 -14.72 43.70 -52.57
C LEU A 362 -13.37 43.55 -51.84
N ASN A 363 -12.78 44.68 -51.43
CA ASN A 363 -11.55 44.71 -50.65
C ASN A 363 -11.74 44.01 -49.30
N SER A 364 -12.78 44.33 -48.55
CA SER A 364 -13.11 43.68 -47.29
C SER A 364 -13.32 42.17 -47.42
N LEU A 365 -13.95 41.73 -48.52
CA LEU A 365 -14.17 40.34 -48.84
C LEU A 365 -12.85 39.58 -49.01
N LEU A 366 -11.97 40.09 -49.90
CA LEU A 366 -10.72 39.43 -50.24
C LEU A 366 -9.69 39.47 -49.13
N ASP A 367 -9.53 40.61 -48.46
CA ASP A 367 -8.45 40.83 -47.50
C ASP A 367 -8.76 40.29 -46.10
N THR A 368 -10.04 40.15 -45.75
CA THR A 368 -10.42 39.78 -44.35
C THR A 368 -11.43 38.66 -44.29
N LEU A 369 -12.59 38.79 -44.97
CA LEU A 369 -13.73 37.89 -44.76
C LEU A 369 -13.47 36.47 -45.26
N LEU A 370 -12.86 36.31 -46.43
CA LEU A 370 -12.58 34.98 -47.01
C LEU A 370 -11.61 34.18 -46.15
N ASP A 371 -10.55 34.82 -45.64
CA ASP A 371 -9.55 34.14 -44.82
C ASP A 371 -10.11 33.83 -43.39
N GLN A 372 -10.88 34.76 -42.83
CA GLN A 372 -11.59 34.49 -41.55
C GLN A 372 -12.59 33.34 -41.70
N ASN A 373 -13.39 33.32 -42.74
CA ASN A 373 -14.36 32.25 -43.00
C ASN A 373 -13.67 30.90 -43.24
N LYS A 374 -12.53 30.88 -43.89
CA LYS A 374 -11.70 29.69 -44.07
C LYS A 374 -11.23 29.13 -42.70
N ILE A 375 -10.66 29.98 -41.84
CA ILE A 375 -10.19 29.61 -40.49
C ILE A 375 -11.35 29.13 -39.66
N ASN A 376 -12.46 29.87 -39.63
CA ASN A 376 -13.66 29.48 -38.88
C ASN A 376 -14.18 28.12 -39.35
N THR A 377 -14.32 27.89 -40.65
CA THR A 377 -14.78 26.61 -41.20
C THR A 377 -13.84 25.47 -40.83
N GLN A 378 -12.52 25.68 -40.84
CA GLN A 378 -11.55 24.67 -40.40
C GLN A 378 -11.71 24.35 -38.92
N GLN A 379 -11.96 25.34 -38.07
CA GLN A 379 -12.24 25.14 -36.65
C GLN A 379 -13.52 24.32 -36.41
N VAL A 380 -14.60 24.69 -37.10
CA VAL A 380 -15.89 24.00 -37.00
C VAL A 380 -15.77 22.56 -37.52
N LEU A 381 -15.05 22.30 -38.59
CA LEU A 381 -14.74 20.95 -39.07
C LEU A 381 -13.96 20.12 -38.06
N LYS A 382 -12.96 20.71 -37.40
CA LYS A 382 -12.18 20.05 -36.35
C LYS A 382 -13.03 19.75 -35.14
N GLN A 383 -13.92 20.67 -34.76
CA GLN A 383 -14.90 20.44 -33.69
C GLN A 383 -15.84 19.28 -34.03
N LYS A 384 -16.39 19.26 -35.27
CA LYS A 384 -17.24 18.17 -35.75
C LYS A 384 -16.55 16.81 -35.67
N TYR A 385 -15.28 16.74 -36.06
CA TYR A 385 -14.51 15.50 -35.94
C TYR A 385 -14.38 15.04 -34.50
N ASN A 386 -14.05 15.95 -33.57
CA ASN A 386 -13.90 15.65 -32.15
C ASN A 386 -15.24 15.23 -31.50
N LEU A 387 -16.32 15.94 -31.81
CA LEU A 387 -17.66 15.60 -31.29
C LEU A 387 -18.10 14.23 -31.80
N ARG A 388 -17.86 13.93 -33.08
CA ARG A 388 -18.22 12.63 -33.65
C ARG A 388 -17.40 11.47 -33.08
N LYS A 389 -16.11 11.72 -32.76
CA LYS A 389 -15.26 10.76 -32.07
C LYS A 389 -15.81 10.44 -30.68
N LYS A 390 -16.12 11.46 -29.88
CA LYS A 390 -16.73 11.29 -28.55
C LYS A 390 -18.08 10.57 -28.62
N PHE A 391 -18.90 10.92 -29.57
CA PHE A 391 -20.19 10.27 -29.78
C PHE A 391 -20.03 8.78 -30.09
N ASN A 392 -19.12 8.40 -30.97
CA ASN A 392 -18.86 7.00 -31.31
C ASN A 392 -18.28 6.22 -30.11
N GLU A 393 -17.45 6.85 -29.27
CA GLU A 393 -16.95 6.26 -28.02
C GLU A 393 -18.11 5.93 -27.09
N ILE A 394 -19.00 6.89 -26.81
CA ILE A 394 -20.18 6.65 -25.95
C ILE A 394 -21.10 5.60 -26.57
N GLU A 395 -21.34 5.63 -27.88
CA GLU A 395 -22.21 4.66 -28.55
C GLU A 395 -21.64 3.24 -28.48
N SER A 396 -20.32 3.08 -28.56
CA SER A 396 -19.66 1.78 -28.36
C SER A 396 -19.87 1.21 -26.96
N TYR A 397 -19.88 2.06 -25.94
CA TYR A 397 -20.21 1.64 -24.57
C TYR A 397 -21.69 1.28 -24.40
N LEU A 398 -22.60 2.02 -25.03
CA LEU A 398 -24.05 1.78 -24.93
C LEU A 398 -24.52 0.55 -25.74
N THR A 399 -23.75 0.09 -26.74
CA THR A 399 -24.04 -1.10 -27.56
C THR A 399 -23.50 -2.40 -26.96
N LEU A 400 -22.74 -2.34 -25.83
CA LEU A 400 -22.34 -3.55 -25.11
C LEU A 400 -23.58 -4.30 -24.65
N ASP A 401 -23.69 -5.57 -25.07
CA ASP A 401 -24.80 -6.45 -24.72
C ASP A 401 -24.69 -6.83 -23.23
N ILE A 402 -25.31 -6.06 -22.37
CA ILE A 402 -25.26 -6.24 -20.92
C ILE A 402 -26.48 -7.07 -20.55
N ASN A 403 -26.23 -8.21 -19.93
CA ASN A 403 -27.30 -9.04 -19.39
C ASN A 403 -27.86 -8.39 -18.11
N GLU A 404 -28.81 -7.44 -18.29
CA GLU A 404 -29.42 -6.66 -17.21
C GLU A 404 -30.04 -7.56 -16.12
N LYS A 405 -30.55 -8.73 -16.48
CA LYS A 405 -31.11 -9.67 -15.52
C LYS A 405 -30.03 -10.30 -14.64
N ALA A 406 -28.92 -10.73 -15.24
CA ALA A 406 -27.80 -11.30 -14.48
C ALA A 406 -27.13 -10.27 -13.55
N LEU A 407 -27.13 -8.99 -13.93
CA LEU A 407 -26.63 -7.90 -13.10
C LEU A 407 -27.60 -7.52 -11.96
N ALA A 408 -28.90 -7.52 -12.22
CA ALA A 408 -29.91 -7.35 -11.18
C ALA A 408 -29.86 -8.47 -10.13
N ASP A 409 -29.66 -9.71 -10.57
CA ASP A 409 -29.50 -10.86 -9.67
C ASP A 409 -28.21 -10.73 -8.81
N LEU A 410 -27.11 -10.28 -9.40
CA LEU A 410 -25.86 -10.01 -8.68
C LEU A 410 -26.01 -8.85 -7.69
N PHE A 411 -26.65 -7.77 -8.08
CA PHE A 411 -26.91 -6.64 -7.20
C PHE A 411 -27.79 -7.06 -6.02
N GLY A 412 -28.83 -7.87 -6.28
CA GLY A 412 -29.65 -8.48 -5.24
C GLY A 412 -28.83 -9.36 -4.29
N ALA A 413 -27.89 -10.15 -4.82
CA ALA A 413 -26.98 -10.96 -4.01
C ALA A 413 -26.04 -10.10 -3.15
N ILE A 414 -25.43 -9.05 -3.73
CA ILE A 414 -24.57 -8.11 -2.99
C ILE A 414 -25.34 -7.51 -1.81
N ARG A 415 -26.52 -6.97 -2.08
CA ARG A 415 -27.37 -6.36 -1.05
C ARG A 415 -27.74 -7.34 0.07
N SER A 416 -28.07 -8.58 -0.28
CA SER A 416 -28.38 -9.62 0.70
C SER A 416 -27.16 -9.96 1.58
N GLU A 417 -25.97 -10.01 1.00
CA GLU A 417 -24.73 -10.29 1.75
C GLU A 417 -24.31 -9.07 2.61
N GLU A 418 -24.54 -7.84 2.15
CA GLU A 418 -24.35 -6.62 2.94
C GLU A 418 -25.31 -6.56 4.14
N GLU A 419 -26.60 -6.88 3.94
CA GLU A 419 -27.57 -6.97 5.04
C GLU A 419 -27.18 -8.04 6.06
N HIS A 420 -26.59 -9.14 5.60
CA HIS A 420 -26.04 -10.18 6.48
C HIS A 420 -24.80 -9.67 7.24
N LEU A 421 -23.91 -8.94 6.58
CA LEU A 421 -22.74 -8.32 7.21
C LEU A 421 -23.14 -7.37 8.34
N VAL A 422 -24.13 -6.50 8.10
CA VAL A 422 -24.64 -5.57 9.13
C VAL A 422 -25.16 -6.33 10.36
N LYS A 423 -25.86 -7.47 10.18
CA LYS A 423 -26.31 -8.30 11.31
C LYS A 423 -25.14 -8.85 12.11
N LEU A 424 -24.10 -9.37 11.43
CA LEU A 424 -22.92 -9.88 12.10
C LEU A 424 -22.16 -8.77 12.85
N GLU A 425 -22.11 -7.55 12.31
CA GLU A 425 -21.50 -6.39 12.99
C GLU A 425 -22.30 -5.96 14.23
N ILE A 426 -23.62 -6.02 14.18
CA ILE A 426 -24.49 -5.80 15.37
C ILE A 426 -24.23 -6.87 16.42
N ASP A 427 -24.16 -8.14 16.03
CA ASP A 427 -23.86 -9.24 16.94
C ASP A 427 -22.46 -9.07 17.59
N LEU A 428 -21.48 -8.63 16.81
CA LEU A 428 -20.15 -8.33 17.32
C LEU A 428 -20.17 -7.19 18.35
N SER A 429 -20.88 -6.11 18.07
CA SER A 429 -21.06 -5.00 19.00
C SER A 429 -21.74 -5.45 20.30
N THR A 430 -22.75 -6.32 20.21
CA THR A 430 -23.44 -6.88 21.36
C THR A 430 -22.52 -7.74 22.23
N LEU A 431 -21.71 -8.60 21.61
CA LEU A 431 -20.71 -9.41 22.30
C LEU A 431 -19.63 -8.55 22.97
N GLN A 432 -19.19 -7.46 22.32
CA GLN A 432 -18.24 -6.51 22.89
C GLN A 432 -18.82 -5.80 24.11
N GLN A 433 -20.09 -5.45 24.10
CA GLN A 433 -20.79 -4.87 25.24
C GLN A 433 -20.92 -5.88 26.38
N GLN A 434 -21.29 -7.15 26.09
CA GLN A 434 -21.32 -8.23 27.07
C GLN A 434 -19.95 -8.45 27.70
N ARG A 435 -18.89 -8.47 26.87
CA ARG A 435 -17.50 -8.56 27.33
C ARG A 435 -17.16 -7.45 28.34
N SER A 436 -17.54 -6.21 28.01
CA SER A 436 -17.30 -5.05 28.89
C SER A 436 -18.02 -5.20 30.22
N THR A 437 -19.26 -5.68 30.21
CA THR A 437 -20.05 -5.93 31.41
C THR A 437 -19.42 -7.03 32.29
N VAL A 438 -19.08 -8.18 31.68
CA VAL A 438 -18.43 -9.30 32.41
C VAL A 438 -17.07 -8.89 32.95
N ASN A 439 -16.28 -8.11 32.19
CA ASN A 439 -15.01 -7.60 32.68
C ASN A 439 -15.17 -6.62 33.86
N SER A 440 -16.20 -5.76 33.81
CA SER A 440 -16.53 -4.89 34.97
C SER A 440 -16.93 -5.67 36.18
N SER A 441 -17.74 -6.73 36.02
CA SER A 441 -18.12 -7.65 37.09
C SER A 441 -16.88 -8.38 37.65
N LEU A 442 -15.99 -8.85 36.78
CA LEU A 442 -14.74 -9.50 37.19
C LEU A 442 -13.86 -8.55 38.03
N ILE A 443 -13.76 -7.29 37.65
CA ILE A 443 -13.01 -6.26 38.40
C ILE A 443 -13.63 -6.03 39.77
N SER A 444 -14.98 -5.94 39.88
CA SER A 444 -15.67 -5.77 41.18
C SER A 444 -15.51 -6.99 42.06
N THR A 445 -15.75 -8.20 41.56
CA THR A 445 -15.59 -9.46 42.29
C THR A 445 -14.13 -9.65 42.73
N ASN A 446 -13.15 -9.29 41.89
CA ASN A 446 -11.73 -9.34 42.28
C ASN A 446 -11.39 -8.34 43.39
N ALA A 447 -12.00 -7.14 43.39
CA ALA A 447 -11.84 -6.17 44.48
C ALA A 447 -12.49 -6.65 45.79
N GLU A 448 -13.66 -7.27 45.72
CA GLU A 448 -14.35 -7.87 46.88
C GLU A 448 -13.57 -9.05 47.43
N TYR A 449 -13.10 -9.95 46.58
CA TYR A 449 -12.20 -11.04 46.93
C TYR A 449 -10.96 -10.54 47.68
N SER A 450 -10.32 -9.50 47.12
CA SER A 450 -9.13 -8.88 47.71
C SER A 450 -9.41 -8.32 49.11
N ARG A 451 -10.55 -7.63 49.29
CA ARG A 451 -10.98 -7.09 50.60
C ARG A 451 -11.29 -8.21 51.59
N ALA A 452 -12.00 -9.27 51.17
CA ALA A 452 -12.31 -10.39 52.03
C ALA A 452 -11.05 -11.13 52.50
N VAL A 453 -10.08 -11.30 51.60
CA VAL A 453 -8.76 -11.86 51.90
C VAL A 453 -7.98 -10.95 52.85
N GLU A 454 -8.03 -9.60 52.68
CA GLU A 454 -7.39 -8.67 53.64
C GLU A 454 -8.00 -8.72 55.02
N ALA A 455 -9.33 -8.72 55.11
CA ALA A 455 -10.03 -8.86 56.40
C ALA A 455 -9.64 -10.17 57.11
N TYR A 456 -9.67 -11.30 56.37
CA TYR A 456 -9.26 -12.60 56.91
C TYR A 456 -7.79 -12.59 57.37
N LEU A 457 -6.88 -11.96 56.64
CA LEU A 457 -5.47 -11.88 56.99
C LEU A 457 -5.21 -10.94 58.20
N HIS A 458 -6.02 -9.91 58.36
CA HIS A 458 -5.93 -9.02 59.53
C HIS A 458 -6.34 -9.75 60.82
N ASP A 459 -7.37 -10.61 60.76
CA ASP A 459 -7.81 -11.41 61.90
C ASP A 459 -6.86 -12.58 62.18
N ALA A 460 -6.13 -13.06 61.18
CA ALA A 460 -5.19 -14.19 61.28
C ALA A 460 -3.75 -13.77 61.72
N GLU A 461 -3.48 -12.51 62.04
CA GLU A 461 -2.13 -12.01 62.41
C GLU A 461 -1.55 -12.67 63.70
N LEU A 462 -2.31 -13.52 64.35
CA LEU A 462 -1.93 -14.13 65.62
C LEU A 462 -1.44 -15.62 65.57
N LEU A 463 -1.47 -16.27 64.40
CA LEU A 463 -1.21 -17.71 64.29
C LEU A 463 -0.40 -18.14 63.08
N ASP A 464 0.68 -18.91 63.28
CA ASP A 464 1.37 -19.91 62.45
C ASP A 464 2.06 -19.47 61.08
N ASP A 465 3.17 -20.18 60.74
CA ASP A 465 4.01 -19.96 59.54
C ASP A 465 3.24 -20.06 58.20
N THR A 466 2.16 -20.85 58.18
CA THR A 466 1.29 -21.04 56.99
C THR A 466 0.53 -19.75 56.65
N GLU A 467 0.10 -19.01 57.67
CA GLU A 467 -0.64 -17.76 57.52
C GLU A 467 0.26 -16.62 57.05
N ARG A 468 1.50 -16.56 57.52
CA ARG A 468 2.52 -15.65 57.03
C ARG A 468 2.81 -15.88 55.54
N LEU A 469 2.90 -17.13 55.10
CA LEU A 469 3.13 -17.49 53.71
C LEU A 469 1.96 -17.07 52.83
N THR A 470 0.72 -17.26 53.33
CA THR A 470 -0.49 -16.82 52.64
C THR A 470 -0.54 -15.28 52.48
N LYS A 471 -0.23 -14.56 53.58
CA LYS A 471 -0.14 -13.08 53.58
C LYS A 471 0.88 -12.58 52.56
N TYR A 472 2.09 -13.10 52.55
CA TYR A 472 3.13 -12.70 51.63
C TYR A 472 2.81 -13.07 50.18
N SER A 473 2.20 -14.23 49.94
CA SER A 473 1.77 -14.63 48.59
C SER A 473 0.67 -13.73 48.03
N ASN A 474 -0.32 -13.34 48.85
CA ASN A 474 -1.37 -12.40 48.46
C ASN A 474 -0.81 -10.99 48.23
N MET A 475 0.12 -10.53 49.07
CA MET A 475 0.79 -9.24 48.89
C MET A 475 1.61 -9.24 47.60
N ALA A 476 2.33 -10.32 47.30
CA ALA A 476 3.08 -10.49 46.06
C ALA A 476 2.14 -10.51 44.83
N LEU A 477 0.96 -11.15 44.95
CA LEU A 477 -0.04 -11.16 43.86
C LEU A 477 -0.56 -9.76 43.57
N LYS A 478 -0.96 -9.00 44.60
CA LYS A 478 -1.43 -7.61 44.45
C LYS A 478 -0.37 -6.70 43.81
N ILE A 479 0.87 -6.81 44.30
CA ILE A 479 2.00 -6.06 43.72
C ILE A 479 2.19 -6.47 42.26
N ALA A 480 2.14 -7.76 41.93
CA ALA A 480 2.28 -8.25 40.57
C ALA A 480 1.12 -7.77 39.66
N GLU A 481 -0.12 -7.75 40.17
CA GLU A 481 -1.28 -7.21 39.42
C GLU A 481 -1.14 -5.71 39.15
N ALA A 482 -0.89 -4.90 40.19
CA ALA A 482 -0.70 -3.45 40.04
C ALA A 482 0.49 -3.14 39.14
N TYR A 483 1.59 -3.87 39.29
CA TYR A 483 2.77 -3.69 38.45
C TYR A 483 2.51 -4.09 37.00
N THR A 484 1.72 -5.15 36.76
CA THR A 484 1.34 -5.58 35.41
C THR A 484 0.57 -4.45 34.67
N VAL A 485 -0.43 -3.86 35.31
CA VAL A 485 -1.25 -2.78 34.73
C VAL A 485 -0.38 -1.55 34.41
N GLU A 486 0.45 -1.11 35.35
CA GLU A 486 1.31 0.05 35.16
C GLU A 486 2.41 -0.22 34.10
N LEU A 487 3.01 -1.42 34.13
CA LEU A 487 3.98 -1.85 33.13
C LEU A 487 3.36 -1.89 31.74
N GLN A 488 2.15 -2.46 31.62
CA GLN A 488 1.42 -2.57 30.37
C GLN A 488 1.14 -1.19 29.81
N LYS A 489 0.58 -0.27 30.61
CA LYS A 489 0.31 1.12 30.22
C LYS A 489 1.59 1.82 29.74
N ARG A 490 2.66 1.77 30.54
CA ARG A 490 3.93 2.42 30.18
C ARG A 490 4.56 1.84 28.93
N LYS A 491 4.48 0.53 28.75
CA LYS A 491 5.06 -0.16 27.60
C LYS A 491 4.27 0.07 26.31
N THR A 492 2.94 0.10 26.39
CA THR A 492 2.08 0.43 25.24
C THR A 492 2.25 1.88 24.79
N ASP A 493 2.41 2.83 25.72
CA ASP A 493 2.72 4.22 25.40
C ASP A 493 4.07 4.38 24.66
N ILE A 494 5.11 3.71 25.17
CA ILE A 494 6.43 3.71 24.54
C ILE A 494 6.34 3.09 23.14
N LEU A 495 5.63 1.97 23.02
CA LEU A 495 5.46 1.29 21.75
C LEU A 495 4.67 2.14 20.75
N GLY A 496 3.54 2.73 21.14
CA GLY A 496 2.72 3.61 20.31
C GLY A 496 3.52 4.82 19.79
N THR A 497 4.30 5.45 20.69
CA THR A 497 5.20 6.55 20.33
C THR A 497 6.28 6.12 19.34
N THR A 498 6.86 4.93 19.56
CA THR A 498 7.90 4.39 18.67
C THR A 498 7.32 4.01 17.32
N ILE A 499 6.13 3.39 17.27
CA ILE A 499 5.42 3.08 16.01
C ILE A 499 5.16 4.38 15.24
N THR A 500 4.66 5.43 15.91
CA THR A 500 4.44 6.74 15.30
C THR A 500 5.71 7.29 14.67
N LYS A 501 6.83 7.23 15.40
CA LYS A 501 8.14 7.70 14.90
C LYS A 501 8.59 6.89 13.68
N CYS A 502 8.53 5.58 13.75
CA CYS A 502 8.91 4.69 12.64
C CYS A 502 8.01 4.93 11.41
N TYR A 503 6.70 5.03 11.61
CA TYR A 503 5.76 5.32 10.52
C TYR A 503 6.04 6.67 9.85
N LYS A 504 6.21 7.75 10.62
CA LYS A 504 6.53 9.08 10.08
C LYS A 504 7.86 9.14 9.31
N GLN A 505 8.79 8.25 9.60
CA GLN A 505 10.04 8.13 8.83
C GLN A 505 9.85 7.41 7.50
N LEU A 506 8.87 6.51 7.40
CA LEU A 506 8.60 5.71 6.20
C LEU A 506 7.52 6.33 5.31
N ALA A 507 6.52 6.97 5.91
CA ALA A 507 5.35 7.49 5.22
C ALA A 507 5.67 8.75 4.40
N ASN A 508 5.17 8.79 3.18
CA ASN A 508 5.26 9.96 2.31
C ASN A 508 4.22 11.03 2.68
N LYS A 509 3.01 10.60 3.05
CA LYS A 509 1.93 11.48 3.52
C LYS A 509 1.96 11.57 5.05
N LYS A 510 2.77 12.47 5.57
CA LYS A 510 2.98 12.63 7.02
C LYS A 510 1.76 13.13 7.80
N ASN A 511 0.78 13.71 7.10
CA ASN A 511 -0.39 14.35 7.71
C ASN A 511 -1.62 13.41 7.82
N LEU A 512 -1.55 12.19 7.27
CA LEU A 512 -2.68 11.26 7.31
C LEU A 512 -2.87 10.67 8.71
N ILE A 513 -1.77 10.30 9.35
CA ILE A 513 -1.74 9.78 10.72
C ILE A 513 -0.74 10.62 11.51
N GLU A 514 -1.25 11.36 12.50
CA GLU A 514 -0.40 12.19 13.36
C GLU A 514 0.17 11.39 14.52
N ARG A 515 -0.66 10.52 15.11
CA ARG A 515 -0.27 9.73 16.29
C ARG A 515 -0.88 8.34 16.23
N ILE A 516 -0.11 7.37 16.67
CA ILE A 516 -0.54 5.98 16.84
C ILE A 516 -0.53 5.68 18.33
N VAL A 517 -1.66 5.23 18.83
CA VAL A 517 -1.86 4.88 20.23
C VAL A 517 -2.20 3.40 20.33
N MET A 518 -1.69 2.74 21.33
CA MET A 518 -2.07 1.36 21.64
C MET A 518 -2.88 1.35 22.92
N ASP A 519 -4.09 0.79 22.87
CA ASP A 519 -4.92 0.62 24.05
C ASP A 519 -4.24 -0.34 25.04
N PRO A 520 -3.98 0.09 26.28
CA PRO A 520 -3.29 -0.77 27.24
C PRO A 520 -4.06 -2.04 27.60
N SER A 521 -5.39 -2.03 27.55
CA SER A 521 -6.22 -3.16 27.98
C SER A 521 -6.43 -4.19 26.87
N THR A 522 -6.69 -3.72 25.64
CA THR A 522 -7.00 -4.58 24.49
C THR A 522 -5.80 -4.84 23.57
N LEU A 523 -4.75 -4.01 23.67
CA LEU A 523 -3.60 -3.95 22.77
C LEU A 523 -4.00 -3.64 21.32
N ASP A 524 -5.17 -3.03 21.12
CA ASP A 524 -5.59 -2.55 19.80
C ASP A 524 -4.81 -1.31 19.42
N ILE A 525 -4.47 -1.22 18.13
CA ILE A 525 -3.75 -0.08 17.58
C ILE A 525 -4.78 0.91 17.01
N ILE A 526 -4.74 2.14 17.50
CA ILE A 526 -5.63 3.22 17.14
C ILE A 526 -4.82 4.29 16.41
N TYR A 527 -5.29 4.71 15.24
CA TYR A 527 -4.67 5.75 14.43
C TYR A 527 -5.41 7.06 14.64
N LEU A 528 -4.69 8.12 14.95
CA LEU A 528 -5.27 9.44 15.21
C LEU A 528 -4.73 10.47 14.20
N ASP A 529 -5.63 11.33 13.73
CA ASP A 529 -5.28 12.48 12.90
C ASP A 529 -4.75 13.67 13.74
N SER A 530 -4.49 14.81 13.10
CA SER A 530 -4.04 16.04 13.77
C SER A 530 -5.08 16.66 14.71
N TYR A 531 -6.33 16.21 14.68
CA TYR A 531 -7.44 16.66 15.51
C TYR A 531 -7.81 15.63 16.58
N ASP A 532 -6.98 14.61 16.78
CA ASP A 532 -7.23 13.47 17.68
C ASP A 532 -8.49 12.63 17.32
N ASN A 533 -8.97 12.71 16.07
CA ASN A 533 -10.03 11.81 15.59
C ASN A 533 -9.43 10.49 15.11
N GLU A 534 -10.19 9.40 15.31
CA GLU A 534 -9.78 8.09 14.86
C GLU A 534 -9.85 7.98 13.33
N VAL A 535 -8.73 7.62 12.71
CA VAL A 535 -8.63 7.36 11.28
C VAL A 535 -8.93 5.90 11.01
N SER A 536 -9.99 5.65 10.24
CA SER A 536 -10.33 4.27 9.85
C SER A 536 -9.25 3.68 8.92
N LYS A 537 -8.90 2.42 9.15
CA LYS A 537 -7.97 1.63 8.33
C LYS A 537 -8.38 1.52 6.86
N THR A 538 -9.66 1.69 6.57
CA THR A 538 -10.21 1.65 5.21
C THR A 538 -9.72 2.79 4.33
N PHE A 539 -9.32 3.92 4.92
CA PHE A 539 -8.76 5.06 4.20
C PHE A 539 -7.30 4.88 3.79
N LEU A 540 -6.61 3.87 4.34
CA LEU A 540 -5.24 3.57 3.98
C LEU A 540 -5.17 2.77 2.68
N SER A 541 -4.33 3.20 1.75
CA SER A 541 -3.98 2.41 0.56
C SER A 541 -3.24 1.12 0.94
N ALA A 542 -3.20 0.14 0.04
CA ALA A 542 -2.49 -1.11 0.28
C ALA A 542 -1.00 -0.90 0.64
N GLY A 543 -0.33 0.05 -0.03
CA GLY A 543 1.06 0.41 0.28
C GLY A 543 1.21 1.06 1.66
N GLU A 544 0.30 1.95 2.05
CA GLU A 544 0.32 2.59 3.38
C GLU A 544 0.06 1.57 4.49
N LYS A 545 -0.84 0.60 4.28
CA LYS A 545 -1.06 -0.52 5.21
C LYS A 545 0.21 -1.37 5.37
N GLN A 546 0.89 -1.68 4.28
CA GLN A 546 2.15 -2.44 4.31
C GLN A 546 3.25 -1.67 5.06
N LEU A 547 3.40 -0.36 4.82
CA LEU A 547 4.34 0.49 5.57
C LEU A 547 4.00 0.55 7.05
N MET A 548 2.71 0.56 7.41
CA MET A 548 2.27 0.54 8.80
C MET A 548 2.73 -0.73 9.50
N VAL A 549 2.53 -1.90 8.88
CA VAL A 549 3.01 -3.17 9.46
C VAL A 549 4.53 -3.15 9.62
N ILE A 550 5.27 -2.68 8.61
CA ILE A 550 6.72 -2.55 8.71
C ILE A 550 7.12 -1.59 9.84
N ALA A 551 6.40 -0.49 10.04
CA ALA A 551 6.65 0.45 11.13
C ALA A 551 6.38 -0.21 12.51
N ILE A 552 5.33 -1.03 12.63
CA ILE A 552 5.03 -1.80 13.83
C ILE A 552 6.15 -2.81 14.10
N LEU A 553 6.57 -3.59 13.09
CA LEU A 553 7.65 -4.57 13.22
C LEU A 553 8.97 -3.90 13.63
N TRP A 554 9.29 -2.76 13.02
CA TRP A 554 10.47 -1.99 13.35
C TRP A 554 10.43 -1.40 14.77
N ALA A 555 9.29 -0.86 15.18
CA ALA A 555 9.09 -0.36 16.54
C ALA A 555 9.20 -1.48 17.56
N LEU A 556 8.64 -2.65 17.29
CA LEU A 556 8.75 -3.83 18.13
C LEU A 556 10.23 -4.28 18.25
N ALA A 557 10.95 -4.35 17.14
CA ALA A 557 12.38 -4.66 17.16
C ALA A 557 13.18 -3.64 17.99
N THR A 558 12.86 -2.35 17.85
CA THR A 558 13.51 -1.25 18.58
C THR A 558 13.19 -1.27 20.08
N CYS A 559 11.93 -1.55 20.45
CA CYS A 559 11.49 -1.66 21.85
C CYS A 559 11.95 -2.94 22.52
N SER A 560 12.23 -3.98 21.74
CA SER A 560 12.85 -5.21 22.22
C SER A 560 14.29 -4.89 22.61
N LYS A 561 14.65 -5.18 23.85
CA LYS A 561 16.05 -5.07 24.29
C LYS A 561 16.96 -6.10 23.63
N LYS A 562 16.41 -7.02 22.84
CA LYS A 562 17.14 -8.11 22.18
C LYS A 562 17.57 -7.66 20.79
N LYS A 563 18.86 -7.68 20.54
CA LYS A 563 19.47 -7.36 19.25
C LYS A 563 19.43 -8.58 18.34
N LEU A 564 18.28 -8.81 17.71
CA LEU A 564 18.05 -9.94 16.84
C LEU A 564 18.25 -9.54 15.36
N PRO A 565 18.79 -10.43 14.51
CA PRO A 565 18.86 -10.15 13.09
C PRO A 565 17.46 -10.09 12.47
N VAL A 566 17.29 -9.25 11.46
CA VAL A 566 16.07 -9.19 10.65
C VAL A 566 16.33 -9.85 9.30
N ILE A 567 15.48 -10.79 8.90
CA ILE A 567 15.58 -11.46 7.59
C ILE A 567 14.27 -11.23 6.84
N ILE A 568 14.38 -10.66 5.65
CA ILE A 568 13.22 -10.25 4.86
C ILE A 568 13.31 -10.92 3.49
N ASP A 569 12.34 -11.75 3.17
CA ASP A 569 12.20 -12.31 1.83
C ASP A 569 11.29 -11.40 0.99
N THR A 570 11.74 -10.99 -0.19
CA THR A 570 10.99 -10.17 -1.17
C THR A 570 10.37 -8.89 -0.56
N PRO A 571 11.18 -7.99 0.06
CA PRO A 571 10.66 -6.88 0.89
C PRO A 571 9.95 -5.77 0.11
N LEU A 572 10.22 -5.61 -1.20
CA LEU A 572 9.75 -4.49 -2.01
C LEU A 572 8.59 -4.86 -2.94
N SER A 573 8.06 -6.09 -2.83
CA SER A 573 6.89 -6.51 -3.59
C SER A 573 5.67 -5.63 -3.28
N ARG A 574 4.87 -5.30 -4.30
CA ARG A 574 3.62 -4.52 -4.19
C ARG A 574 3.74 -3.07 -3.70
N LEU A 575 4.95 -2.55 -3.53
CA LEU A 575 5.19 -1.15 -3.15
C LEU A 575 5.46 -0.28 -4.38
N ASP A 576 5.00 0.96 -4.36
CA ASP A 576 5.37 1.96 -5.33
C ASP A 576 6.82 2.45 -5.15
N SER A 577 7.35 3.18 -6.13
CA SER A 577 8.74 3.64 -6.15
C SER A 577 9.10 4.55 -4.98
N MET A 578 8.14 5.36 -4.48
CA MET A 578 8.40 6.27 -3.35
C MET A 578 8.52 5.48 -2.04
N HIS A 579 7.62 4.52 -1.79
CA HIS A 579 7.66 3.66 -0.63
C HIS A 579 8.88 2.73 -0.64
N ARG A 580 9.25 2.18 -1.80
CA ARG A 580 10.50 1.41 -1.97
C ARG A 580 11.73 2.24 -1.57
N THR A 581 11.82 3.48 -2.03
CA THR A 581 12.93 4.38 -1.70
C THR A 581 13.02 4.65 -0.20
N SER A 582 11.88 4.85 0.47
CA SER A 582 11.84 5.06 1.92
C SER A 582 12.35 3.83 2.69
N LEU A 583 11.96 2.62 2.28
CA LEU A 583 12.44 1.38 2.90
C LEU A 583 13.94 1.18 2.69
N VAL A 584 14.42 1.36 1.46
CA VAL A 584 15.82 1.18 1.10
C VAL A 584 16.74 2.16 1.85
N LYS A 585 16.32 3.44 1.92
CA LYS A 585 17.12 4.49 2.59
C LYS A 585 17.05 4.46 4.11
N THR A 586 15.87 4.17 4.65
CA THR A 586 15.60 4.45 6.06
C THR A 586 15.45 3.17 6.87
N TYR A 587 14.70 2.18 6.37
CA TYR A 587 14.42 0.98 7.14
C TYR A 587 15.58 -0.02 7.10
N PHE A 588 16.03 -0.44 5.93
CA PHE A 588 17.00 -1.52 5.82
C PHE A 588 18.32 -1.27 6.58
N PRO A 589 18.93 -0.06 6.55
CA PRO A 589 20.12 0.20 7.33
C PRO A 589 19.90 0.25 8.84
N ASN A 590 18.65 0.47 9.30
CA ASN A 590 18.30 0.70 10.70
C ASN A 590 17.35 -0.35 11.28
N ALA A 591 16.99 -1.37 10.52
CA ALA A 591 16.04 -2.40 10.96
C ALA A 591 16.62 -3.24 12.11
N SER A 592 17.92 -3.55 12.04
CA SER A 592 18.67 -4.30 13.05
C SER A 592 20.16 -4.08 12.89
N GLU A 593 20.99 -4.61 13.83
CA GLU A 593 22.45 -4.70 13.67
C GLU A 593 22.86 -5.62 12.50
N GLN A 594 21.98 -6.56 12.14
CA GLN A 594 22.14 -7.41 10.96
C GLN A 594 20.81 -7.57 10.23
N THR A 595 20.72 -7.04 9.02
CA THR A 595 19.54 -7.10 8.15
C THR A 595 19.87 -7.91 6.92
N ILE A 596 19.28 -9.09 6.78
CA ILE A 596 19.48 -9.97 5.62
C ILE A 596 18.30 -9.79 4.67
N ILE A 597 18.57 -9.37 3.46
CA ILE A 597 17.57 -9.08 2.44
C ILE A 597 17.68 -10.12 1.33
N LEU A 598 16.61 -10.87 1.14
CA LEU A 598 16.47 -11.84 0.05
C LEU A 598 15.66 -11.18 -1.07
N SER A 599 16.27 -10.86 -2.19
CA SER A 599 15.65 -10.05 -3.24
C SER A 599 15.76 -10.67 -4.62
N THR A 600 14.86 -10.22 -5.51
CA THR A 600 14.97 -10.45 -6.95
C THR A 600 15.68 -9.28 -7.64
N ASP A 601 16.06 -9.45 -8.88
CA ASP A 601 16.63 -8.41 -9.74
C ASP A 601 15.68 -7.24 -10.01
N SER A 602 14.38 -7.53 -10.03
CA SER A 602 13.32 -6.52 -10.23
C SER A 602 12.99 -5.73 -8.95
N GLU A 603 13.33 -6.23 -7.78
CA GLU A 603 13.10 -5.54 -6.51
C GLU A 603 14.23 -4.59 -6.16
N ILE A 604 15.47 -5.06 -6.21
CA ILE A 604 16.66 -4.25 -5.96
C ILE A 604 17.43 -4.14 -7.27
N ASP A 605 17.07 -3.15 -8.06
CA ASP A 605 17.75 -2.75 -9.27
C ASP A 605 19.05 -1.95 -8.94
N ARG A 606 19.75 -1.51 -9.98
CA ARG A 606 20.99 -0.75 -9.83
C ARG A 606 20.80 0.55 -9.04
N ASN A 607 19.64 1.22 -9.21
CA ASN A 607 19.37 2.49 -8.54
C ASN A 607 19.21 2.28 -7.03
N TYR A 608 18.42 1.28 -6.63
CA TYR A 608 18.23 0.94 -5.21
C TYR A 608 19.49 0.36 -4.57
N TYR A 609 20.25 -0.42 -5.33
CA TYR A 609 21.55 -0.93 -4.88
C TYR A 609 22.53 0.22 -4.58
N ASP A 610 22.67 1.18 -5.50
CA ASP A 610 23.59 2.32 -5.32
C ASP A 610 23.23 3.17 -4.09
N VAL A 611 21.93 3.27 -3.77
CA VAL A 611 21.43 4.00 -2.58
C VAL A 611 21.85 3.33 -1.27
N MET A 612 21.91 1.98 -1.22
CA MET A 612 22.22 1.24 0.01
C MET A 612 23.66 0.74 0.09
N LYS A 613 24.44 0.89 -0.96
CA LYS A 613 25.78 0.31 -1.13
C LYS A 613 26.72 0.55 0.04
N GLU A 614 26.68 1.75 0.63
CA GLU A 614 27.51 2.09 1.79
C GLU A 614 27.15 1.29 3.06
N SER A 615 25.92 0.79 3.15
CA SER A 615 25.42 -0.01 4.27
C SER A 615 25.50 -1.51 4.02
N VAL A 616 25.89 -1.94 2.80
CA VAL A 616 26.00 -3.36 2.43
C VAL A 616 27.37 -3.90 2.82
N GLY A 617 27.37 -4.99 3.61
CA GLY A 617 28.59 -5.67 4.07
C GLY A 617 28.94 -6.90 3.23
N ASP A 618 27.94 -7.75 3.04
CA ASP A 618 28.12 -9.01 2.32
C ASP A 618 27.07 -9.15 1.22
N GLU A 619 27.51 -9.75 0.12
CA GLU A 619 26.69 -9.93 -1.07
C GLU A 619 26.81 -11.34 -1.59
N PHE A 620 25.67 -11.92 -1.93
CA PHE A 620 25.58 -13.26 -2.49
C PHE A 620 24.58 -13.29 -3.64
N THR A 621 24.90 -14.10 -4.65
CA THR A 621 23.98 -14.40 -5.76
C THR A 621 23.68 -15.89 -5.79
N LEU A 622 22.40 -16.22 -5.85
CA LEU A 622 21.89 -17.59 -6.01
C LEU A 622 21.75 -17.90 -7.49
N SER A 623 22.66 -18.72 -8.00
CA SER A 623 22.65 -19.18 -9.40
C SER A 623 22.17 -20.62 -9.49
N TYR A 624 21.11 -20.85 -10.25
CA TYR A 624 20.59 -22.20 -10.48
C TYR A 624 21.22 -22.81 -11.72
N ASN A 625 21.77 -23.99 -11.56
CA ASN A 625 22.32 -24.79 -12.65
C ASN A 625 21.25 -25.80 -13.11
N GLU A 626 20.79 -25.66 -14.35
CA GLU A 626 19.74 -26.51 -14.91
C GLU A 626 20.19 -27.96 -15.11
N ASP A 627 21.45 -28.15 -15.51
CA ASP A 627 22.00 -29.49 -15.74
C ASP A 627 22.11 -30.29 -14.44
N LYS A 628 22.59 -29.66 -13.39
CA LYS A 628 22.76 -30.25 -12.06
C LYS A 628 21.52 -30.17 -11.18
N LYS A 629 20.50 -29.43 -11.61
CA LYS A 629 19.24 -29.17 -10.87
C LYS A 629 19.50 -28.71 -9.43
N CYS A 630 20.48 -27.85 -9.24
CA CYS A 630 20.86 -27.34 -7.94
C CYS A 630 21.24 -25.87 -7.99
N THR A 631 21.10 -25.20 -6.85
CA THR A 631 21.54 -23.82 -6.65
C THR A 631 22.97 -23.79 -6.11
N THR A 632 23.78 -22.90 -6.65
CA THR A 632 25.12 -22.57 -6.19
C THR A 632 25.14 -21.14 -5.66
N ILE A 633 25.97 -20.89 -4.63
CA ILE A 633 26.14 -19.57 -4.00
C ILE A 633 27.39 -18.92 -4.59
N LEU A 634 27.22 -17.74 -5.18
CA LEU A 634 28.31 -16.93 -5.71
C LEU A 634 28.48 -15.68 -4.82
N LYS A 635 29.72 -15.25 -4.57
CA LYS A 635 30.01 -13.97 -3.90
C LYS A 635 29.74 -12.81 -4.86
N GLY A 636 29.17 -11.73 -4.32
CA GLY A 636 28.77 -10.55 -5.08
C GLY A 636 27.29 -10.56 -5.47
N TYR A 637 26.74 -9.36 -5.65
CA TYR A 637 25.34 -9.20 -6.05
C TYR A 637 25.24 -9.15 -7.58
N PHE A 638 24.22 -9.76 -8.18
CA PHE A 638 24.09 -10.00 -9.63
C PHE A 638 24.07 -8.73 -10.50
N ILE A 639 23.89 -7.54 -9.93
CA ILE A 639 24.02 -6.26 -10.64
C ILE A 639 25.48 -5.96 -10.99
N ASN A 640 26.44 -6.53 -10.27
CA ASN A 640 27.87 -6.28 -10.41
C ASN A 640 28.59 -7.31 -11.31
N GLY A 641 27.88 -8.33 -11.76
CA GLY A 641 28.44 -9.39 -12.62
C GLY A 641 27.68 -9.51 -13.92
N ASN A 642 28.40 -9.47 -15.02
CA ASN A 642 28.01 -9.65 -16.43
C ASN A 642 26.75 -10.42 -16.72
#